data_28952c4569b5bd9bd6d245326242f4d0
#
_entry.id   28952c4569b5bd9bd6d245326242f4d0
#
_cell.length_a   1.000
_cell.length_b   1.000
_cell.length_c   1.000
_cell.angle_alpha   90.00
_cell.angle_beta   90.00
_cell.angle_gamma   90.00
#
_symmetry.space_group_name_H-M   'P 1'
#
loop_
_entity.id
_entity.type
_entity.pdbx_description
1 polymer ?
#
loop_
_entity_poly.entity_id
_entity_poly.type
_entity_poly.pdbx_seq_one_letter_code
_entity_poly.pdbx_strand_id
1 'polypeptide(L)'
;MERLGRFIANHPRPLLVATLVFVALGGLVAPTVSSHLSSGGFDDPTSESALAGTRIERIFGVNDPDMVLIVEAHSGSVDDDAARRAGLALTKSLSAEHGVVRVESYWSLGGAIPLRSRDGSKALVLANLEGTQNDKHELLDELVPRYSGTNDDVRVAVTGFSEIYRQVTAQVEEDLVRAELVAIPILLILLLFVFRSPIAASLPLGVGLVAVIGTLLVLRAIAALTEVSIFALNLTTGMGLGLGIDYSLFVVSRFREELAAGAAVPDAVTTTVATAGRTVLFSAIAVAASLSALLLFPIVFLRSFAYAGIPVVAMACLGALVTLPALLAVLGHGIDKWSVRRTAPAGETGAWYRIARWVMRRPLPVAAAGTVVLLLLGAPFLGVELGLPDDRVLPPGAPGRAVTDELRRDFAGNEAAAMLVLAEGVDPASSRPQVRGFAQRLSRLDGVARVDSAAGSFIGGELFFAADVISERFAAEDATYFSVVLDPKVEAQSLEAEDVVADVRSLDAPFAFEVAGPSADLVDGKSGAFARIPVAVAWIAVVTFVTLFLLFGSILVPLKAVVLNLLSLTATFGAMVWVFQDGNLSGLLDFTPTGTIVLSNIILMFCIAFGLSMDYEVFLLSRVKEEYDATGDNELAVARGLDRTGRIVTAAAALIAIVFVAMISSGISFIKMFGLGLALAVVMDATLVRGALVPAFMKLMGPANWWAPAPLRRFHDRFGIREATAGGTRT
;
A
#
# COMPACT_ATOMS: atom_id res chain seq x y z
N MET A 1 -23.38 -3.73 24.35
CA MET A 1 -24.06 -3.93 23.06
C MET A 1 -25.58 -3.91 23.18
N GLU A 2 -26.20 -4.65 24.10
CA GLU A 2 -27.67 -4.68 24.27
C GLU A 2 -28.29 -3.31 24.58
N ARG A 3 -27.64 -2.48 25.45
CA ARG A 3 -28.09 -1.09 25.69
C ARG A 3 -28.03 -0.23 24.42
N LEU A 4 -27.01 -0.42 23.60
CA LEU A 4 -26.86 0.25 22.31
C LEU A 4 -27.99 -0.17 21.36
N GLY A 5 -28.26 -1.48 21.25
CA GLY A 5 -29.34 -2.00 20.41
C GLY A 5 -30.71 -1.43 20.78
N ARG A 6 -31.02 -1.39 22.08
CA ARG A 6 -32.26 -0.79 22.60
C ARG A 6 -32.33 0.73 22.32
N PHE A 7 -31.25 1.44 22.47
CA PHE A 7 -31.17 2.88 22.15
C PHE A 7 -31.47 3.12 20.66
N ILE A 8 -30.85 2.33 19.77
CA ILE A 8 -31.07 2.45 18.31
C ILE A 8 -32.50 2.10 17.93
N ALA A 9 -33.05 1.00 18.49
CA ALA A 9 -34.42 0.58 18.24
C ALA A 9 -35.46 1.65 18.64
N ASN A 10 -35.15 2.43 19.70
CA ASN A 10 -36.04 3.49 20.19
C ASN A 10 -35.86 4.85 19.45
N HIS A 11 -34.68 5.08 18.85
CA HIS A 11 -34.36 6.38 18.21
C HIS A 11 -33.83 6.22 16.76
N PRO A 12 -34.47 5.40 15.89
CA PRO A 12 -33.91 5.12 14.58
C PRO A 12 -33.89 6.35 13.66
N ARG A 13 -34.97 7.14 13.66
CA ARG A 13 -35.11 8.32 12.76
C ARG A 13 -34.07 9.42 13.05
N PRO A 14 -33.86 9.89 14.29
CA PRO A 14 -32.85 10.90 14.57
C PRO A 14 -31.42 10.42 14.26
N LEU A 15 -31.12 9.14 14.44
CA LEU A 15 -29.82 8.58 14.06
C LEU A 15 -29.63 8.60 12.54
N LEU A 16 -30.64 8.27 11.76
CA LEU A 16 -30.59 8.33 10.30
C LEU A 16 -30.45 9.78 9.79
N VAL A 17 -31.15 10.73 10.41
CA VAL A 17 -30.98 12.15 10.08
C VAL A 17 -29.57 12.61 10.38
N ALA A 18 -29.01 12.23 11.54
CA ALA A 18 -27.62 12.53 11.88
C ALA A 18 -26.62 11.93 10.88
N THR A 19 -26.84 10.67 10.46
CA THR A 19 -26.02 10.03 9.43
C THR A 19 -26.14 10.75 8.08
N LEU A 20 -27.35 11.14 7.68
CA LEU A 20 -27.56 11.87 6.43
C LEU A 20 -26.84 13.23 6.43
N VAL A 21 -26.96 13.97 7.54
CA VAL A 21 -26.24 15.23 7.72
C VAL A 21 -24.73 15.03 7.68
N PHE A 22 -24.22 14.00 8.35
CA PHE A 22 -22.81 13.64 8.34
C PHE A 22 -22.31 13.31 6.92
N VAL A 23 -23.04 12.51 6.16
CA VAL A 23 -22.71 12.17 4.76
C VAL A 23 -22.78 13.41 3.86
N ALA A 24 -23.80 14.27 4.04
CA ALA A 24 -23.93 15.49 3.24
C ALA A 24 -22.77 16.47 3.50
N LEU A 25 -22.43 16.72 4.77
CA LEU A 25 -21.30 17.58 5.13
C LEU A 25 -19.96 16.99 4.66
N GLY A 26 -19.79 15.67 4.84
CA GLY A 26 -18.59 14.99 4.38
C GLY A 26 -18.45 15.00 2.86
N GLY A 27 -19.55 14.86 2.12
CA GLY A 27 -19.56 14.93 0.67
C GLY A 27 -19.17 16.31 0.11
N LEU A 28 -19.35 17.40 0.87
CA LEU A 28 -18.86 18.74 0.50
C LEU A 28 -17.33 18.88 0.68
N VAL A 29 -16.77 18.16 1.64
CA VAL A 29 -15.33 18.21 1.94
C VAL A 29 -14.53 17.17 1.14
N ALA A 30 -15.11 16.03 0.81
CA ALA A 30 -14.44 14.90 0.15
C ALA A 30 -13.67 15.30 -1.13
N PRO A 31 -14.19 16.14 -2.04
CA PRO A 31 -13.47 16.54 -3.25
C PRO A 31 -12.20 17.37 -2.99
N THR A 32 -12.08 17.96 -1.81
CA THR A 32 -10.90 18.78 -1.45
C THR A 32 -9.78 17.98 -0.79
N VAL A 33 -9.96 16.67 -0.59
CA VAL A 33 -8.99 15.86 0.14
C VAL A 33 -7.75 15.59 -0.71
N SER A 34 -7.92 15.25 -1.99
CA SER A 34 -6.80 14.88 -2.88
C SER A 34 -5.77 15.99 -3.02
N SER A 35 -6.20 17.25 -3.11
CA SER A 35 -5.30 18.42 -3.21
C SER A 35 -4.44 18.70 -1.96
N HIS A 36 -4.67 17.98 -0.86
CA HIS A 36 -3.90 18.10 0.39
C HIS A 36 -3.07 16.83 0.68
N LEU A 37 -3.01 15.91 -0.26
CA LEU A 37 -2.26 14.66 -0.15
C LEU A 37 -1.01 14.73 -1.02
N SER A 38 0.06 14.02 -0.59
CA SER A 38 1.35 13.97 -1.29
C SER A 38 1.45 12.68 -2.12
N SER A 39 2.09 12.76 -3.27
CA SER A 39 2.40 11.58 -4.10
C SER A 39 3.71 10.87 -3.73
N GLY A 40 4.52 11.46 -2.83
CA GLY A 40 5.81 10.94 -2.38
C GLY A 40 5.74 10.12 -1.08
N GLY A 41 6.87 10.12 -0.35
CA GLY A 41 6.97 9.56 1.00
C GLY A 41 7.32 8.08 1.05
N PHE A 42 8.02 7.57 0.04
CA PHE A 42 8.49 6.17 0.01
C PHE A 42 9.80 5.96 0.79
N ASP A 43 10.51 7.02 1.08
CA ASP A 43 11.79 6.99 1.78
C ASP A 43 11.62 7.08 3.30
N ASP A 44 12.67 6.71 4.03
CA ASP A 44 12.76 6.93 5.47
C ASP A 44 13.39 8.32 5.72
N PRO A 45 12.61 9.35 6.11
CA PRO A 45 13.15 10.70 6.31
C PRO A 45 14.12 10.80 7.50
N THR A 46 14.26 9.74 8.28
CA THR A 46 15.17 9.67 9.43
C THR A 46 16.46 8.91 9.13
N SER A 47 16.61 8.40 7.91
CA SER A 47 17.82 7.69 7.47
C SER A 47 19.03 8.63 7.30
N GLU A 48 20.23 8.07 7.34
CA GLU A 48 21.46 8.80 7.06
C GLU A 48 21.40 9.43 5.67
N SER A 49 21.00 8.66 4.66
CA SER A 49 20.98 9.10 3.28
C SER A 49 19.98 10.25 3.05
N ALA A 50 18.78 10.19 3.61
CA ALA A 50 17.79 11.26 3.51
C ALA A 50 18.24 12.55 4.22
N LEU A 51 18.86 12.41 5.40
CA LEU A 51 19.41 13.54 6.14
C LEU A 51 20.61 14.17 5.43
N ALA A 52 21.49 13.36 4.85
CA ALA A 52 22.61 13.84 4.05
C ALA A 52 22.12 14.56 2.78
N GLY A 53 21.13 14.01 2.07
CA GLY A 53 20.49 14.64 0.92
C GLY A 53 19.91 16.01 1.25
N THR A 54 19.14 16.11 2.34
CA THR A 54 18.57 17.38 2.83
C THR A 54 19.66 18.41 3.16
N ARG A 55 20.81 17.97 3.72
CA ARG A 55 21.93 18.85 4.01
C ARG A 55 22.64 19.31 2.75
N ILE A 56 22.85 18.42 1.77
CA ILE A 56 23.42 18.77 0.46
C ILE A 56 22.54 19.83 -0.22
N GLU A 57 21.22 19.61 -0.24
CA GLU A 57 20.28 20.58 -0.80
C GLU A 57 20.39 21.94 -0.10
N ARG A 58 20.41 21.97 1.21
CA ARG A 58 20.50 23.21 2.00
C ARG A 58 21.82 23.96 1.82
N ILE A 59 22.96 23.24 1.76
CA ILE A 59 24.30 23.84 1.72
C ILE A 59 24.68 24.22 0.29
N PHE A 60 24.40 23.36 -0.69
CA PHE A 60 24.89 23.48 -2.06
C PHE A 60 23.77 23.84 -3.06
N GLY A 61 22.50 23.78 -2.64
CA GLY A 61 21.35 23.97 -3.53
C GLY A 61 21.22 22.85 -4.58
N VAL A 62 21.79 21.66 -4.31
CA VAL A 62 21.79 20.52 -5.22
C VAL A 62 20.70 19.56 -4.79
N ASN A 63 19.73 19.36 -5.67
CA ASN A 63 18.65 18.37 -5.57
C ASN A 63 18.37 17.81 -6.95
N ASP A 64 17.58 16.74 -7.01
CA ASP A 64 17.11 16.21 -8.28
C ASP A 64 16.30 17.27 -9.04
N PRO A 65 16.51 17.41 -10.35
CA PRO A 65 15.75 18.38 -11.13
C PRO A 65 14.27 18.01 -11.17
N ASP A 66 13.43 18.96 -10.76
CA ASP A 66 11.96 18.80 -10.77
C ASP A 66 11.43 18.63 -12.19
N MET A 67 12.05 19.34 -13.13
CA MET A 67 11.69 19.34 -14.54
C MET A 67 12.96 19.17 -15.42
N VAL A 68 12.93 18.19 -16.30
CA VAL A 68 13.99 17.91 -17.28
C VAL A 68 13.41 18.02 -18.67
N LEU A 69 13.97 18.89 -19.48
CA LEU A 69 13.58 19.05 -20.89
C LEU A 69 14.66 18.44 -21.78
N ILE A 70 14.24 17.50 -22.62
CA ILE A 70 15.06 17.01 -23.74
C ILE A 70 14.77 17.90 -24.94
N VAL A 71 15.80 18.61 -25.40
CA VAL A 71 15.74 19.47 -26.57
C VAL A 71 16.45 18.75 -27.72
N GLU A 72 15.70 18.33 -28.71
CA GLU A 72 16.19 17.62 -29.89
C GLU A 72 16.24 18.57 -31.11
N ALA A 73 17.39 18.65 -31.76
CA ALA A 73 17.54 19.41 -32.99
C ALA A 73 16.82 18.73 -34.15
N HIS A 74 16.03 19.46 -34.95
CA HIS A 74 15.31 18.90 -36.08
C HIS A 74 16.23 18.32 -37.15
N SER A 75 17.40 18.93 -37.34
CA SER A 75 18.43 18.47 -38.26
C SER A 75 19.81 18.88 -37.74
N GLY A 76 20.79 17.98 -37.84
CA GLY A 76 22.15 18.26 -37.44
C GLY A 76 22.40 17.99 -35.95
N SER A 77 23.07 18.92 -35.29
CA SER A 77 23.55 18.79 -33.91
C SER A 77 22.98 19.90 -33.03
N VAL A 78 22.90 19.66 -31.74
CA VAL A 78 22.58 20.69 -30.73
C VAL A 78 23.64 21.81 -30.66
N ASP A 79 24.80 21.60 -31.32
CA ASP A 79 25.84 22.60 -31.44
C ASP A 79 25.62 23.57 -32.61
N ASP A 80 24.68 23.26 -33.49
CA ASP A 80 24.34 24.13 -34.65
C ASP A 80 23.69 25.43 -34.14
N ASP A 81 23.96 26.52 -34.89
CA ASP A 81 23.53 27.87 -34.48
C ASP A 81 22.01 28.00 -34.23
N ALA A 82 21.17 27.26 -34.96
CA ALA A 82 19.72 27.27 -34.80
C ALA A 82 19.31 26.62 -33.46
N ALA A 83 19.78 25.39 -33.21
CA ALA A 83 19.51 24.65 -31.98
C ALA A 83 20.08 25.36 -30.75
N ARG A 84 21.30 25.92 -30.86
CA ARG A 84 21.94 26.70 -29.80
C ARG A 84 21.14 27.94 -29.43
N ARG A 85 20.66 28.71 -30.43
CA ARG A 85 19.82 29.89 -30.16
C ARG A 85 18.50 29.49 -29.50
N ALA A 86 17.83 28.46 -30.03
CA ALA A 86 16.59 27.95 -29.46
C ALA A 86 16.77 27.46 -28.02
N GLY A 87 17.83 26.67 -27.72
CA GLY A 87 18.14 26.16 -26.40
C GLY A 87 18.47 27.26 -25.38
N LEU A 88 19.27 28.26 -25.76
CA LEU A 88 19.55 29.42 -24.91
C LEU A 88 18.31 30.30 -24.67
N ALA A 89 17.45 30.49 -25.70
CA ALA A 89 16.20 31.20 -25.56
C ALA A 89 15.24 30.46 -24.62
N LEU A 90 15.13 29.15 -24.76
CA LEU A 90 14.36 28.27 -23.86
C LEU A 90 14.86 28.37 -22.42
N THR A 91 16.16 28.23 -22.20
CA THR A 91 16.79 28.35 -20.87
C THR A 91 16.47 29.69 -20.23
N LYS A 92 16.61 30.79 -20.98
CA LYS A 92 16.34 32.15 -20.53
C LYS A 92 14.85 32.35 -20.23
N SER A 93 13.96 31.85 -21.08
CA SER A 93 12.52 31.98 -20.87
C SER A 93 12.07 31.23 -19.62
N LEU A 94 12.52 29.98 -19.45
CA LEU A 94 12.20 29.16 -18.31
C LEU A 94 12.75 29.74 -17.00
N SER A 95 13.97 30.33 -17.02
CA SER A 95 14.54 30.99 -15.84
C SER A 95 13.84 32.30 -15.43
N ALA A 96 12.98 32.85 -16.29
CA ALA A 96 12.17 34.04 -16.00
C ALA A 96 10.76 33.69 -15.47
N GLU A 97 10.38 32.45 -15.47
CA GLU A 97 9.07 32.02 -14.95
C GLU A 97 9.03 32.11 -13.43
N HIS A 98 7.84 32.48 -12.91
CA HIS A 98 7.62 32.52 -11.47
C HIS A 98 7.69 31.11 -10.86
N GLY A 99 8.34 30.96 -9.71
CA GLY A 99 8.49 29.67 -9.04
C GLY A 99 9.57 28.76 -9.60
N VAL A 100 10.29 29.19 -10.64
CA VAL A 100 11.50 28.50 -11.13
C VAL A 100 12.72 29.11 -10.45
N VAL A 101 13.45 28.29 -9.70
CA VAL A 101 14.57 28.76 -8.85
C VAL A 101 15.89 28.71 -9.61
N ARG A 102 16.13 27.65 -10.35
CA ARG A 102 17.39 27.37 -11.04
C ARG A 102 17.12 26.70 -12.37
N VAL A 103 17.78 27.18 -13.41
CA VAL A 103 17.77 26.54 -14.73
C VAL A 103 19.20 26.41 -15.24
N GLU A 104 19.59 25.20 -15.54
CA GLU A 104 20.88 24.86 -16.13
C GLU A 104 20.64 24.13 -17.46
N SER A 105 21.46 24.38 -18.46
CA SER A 105 21.37 23.71 -19.74
C SER A 105 22.74 23.39 -20.32
N TYR A 106 22.75 22.46 -21.28
CA TYR A 106 23.95 22.16 -22.07
C TYR A 106 24.64 23.44 -22.54
N TRP A 107 23.88 24.38 -23.04
CA TRP A 107 24.42 25.63 -23.63
C TRP A 107 24.84 26.66 -22.58
N SER A 108 24.10 26.77 -21.46
CA SER A 108 24.46 27.71 -20.39
C SER A 108 25.72 27.28 -19.63
N LEU A 109 26.00 25.97 -19.59
CA LEU A 109 27.21 25.40 -18.99
C LEU A 109 28.35 25.20 -19.99
N GLY A 110 28.32 25.90 -21.13
CA GLY A 110 29.41 25.91 -22.08
C GLY A 110 29.66 24.61 -22.84
N GLY A 111 28.64 23.75 -22.98
CA GLY A 111 28.75 22.47 -23.67
C GLY A 111 29.08 21.30 -22.74
N ALA A 112 28.53 21.27 -21.54
CA ALA A 112 28.75 20.22 -20.56
C ALA A 112 28.37 18.82 -21.10
N ILE A 113 29.35 17.95 -21.30
CA ILE A 113 29.20 16.63 -21.95
C ILE A 113 28.08 15.78 -21.35
N PRO A 114 27.86 15.73 -20.01
CA PRO A 114 26.79 14.94 -19.43
C PRO A 114 25.37 15.35 -19.89
N LEU A 115 25.21 16.59 -20.32
CA LEU A 115 23.92 17.13 -20.79
C LEU A 115 23.74 17.01 -22.31
N ARG A 116 24.58 16.28 -23.02
CA ARG A 116 24.52 16.03 -24.45
C ARG A 116 24.30 14.54 -24.74
N SER A 117 23.42 14.23 -25.67
CA SER A 117 23.20 12.84 -26.12
C SER A 117 24.46 12.28 -26.80
N ARG A 118 24.57 10.94 -26.83
CA ARG A 118 25.70 10.22 -27.44
C ARG A 118 25.92 10.56 -28.91
N ASP A 119 24.84 10.77 -29.64
CA ASP A 119 24.85 11.14 -31.07
C ASP A 119 24.93 12.65 -31.32
N GLY A 120 24.82 13.46 -30.26
CA GLY A 120 24.85 14.91 -30.33
C GLY A 120 23.60 15.56 -30.90
N SER A 121 22.51 14.82 -31.09
CA SER A 121 21.24 15.36 -31.64
C SER A 121 20.36 15.98 -30.54
N LYS A 122 20.61 15.66 -29.25
CA LYS A 122 19.79 16.10 -28.10
C LYS A 122 20.64 16.72 -27.02
N ALA A 123 20.03 17.67 -26.29
CA ALA A 123 20.63 18.28 -25.10
C ALA A 123 19.58 18.47 -24.00
N LEU A 124 20.06 18.58 -22.76
CA LEU A 124 19.18 18.74 -21.58
C LEU A 124 19.12 20.18 -21.11
N VAL A 125 17.94 20.56 -20.65
CA VAL A 125 17.70 21.71 -19.79
C VAL A 125 17.10 21.18 -18.49
N LEU A 126 17.72 21.52 -17.37
CA LEU A 126 17.36 21.08 -16.03
C LEU A 126 16.77 22.27 -15.27
N ALA A 127 15.65 22.08 -14.60
CA ALA A 127 15.03 23.14 -13.82
C ALA A 127 14.60 22.62 -12.42
N ASN A 128 14.82 23.44 -11.41
CA ASN A 128 14.33 23.24 -10.06
C ASN A 128 13.21 24.25 -9.77
N LEU A 129 12.19 23.79 -9.09
CA LEU A 129 10.99 24.55 -8.77
C LEU A 129 10.91 24.83 -7.28
N GLU A 130 10.29 25.96 -6.91
CA GLU A 130 10.08 26.36 -5.53
C GLU A 130 8.77 25.77 -4.98
N GLY A 131 8.71 25.58 -3.66
CA GLY A 131 7.50 25.21 -2.96
C GLY A 131 7.37 23.75 -2.59
N THR A 132 6.19 23.39 -2.08
CA THR A 132 5.83 21.99 -1.77
C THR A 132 5.59 21.18 -3.04
N GLN A 133 5.50 19.87 -2.94
CA GLN A 133 5.19 19.02 -4.10
C GLN A 133 3.87 19.44 -4.79
N ASN A 134 2.88 19.87 -4.03
CA ASN A 134 1.61 20.34 -4.60
C ASN A 134 1.79 21.66 -5.36
N ASP A 135 2.58 22.60 -4.82
CA ASP A 135 2.88 23.86 -5.52
C ASP A 135 3.63 23.57 -6.83
N LYS A 136 4.58 22.65 -6.81
CA LYS A 136 5.32 22.19 -8.00
C LYS A 136 4.41 21.54 -9.04
N HIS A 137 3.41 20.76 -8.62
CA HIS A 137 2.43 20.16 -9.53
C HIS A 137 1.58 21.20 -10.23
N GLU A 138 1.05 22.20 -9.47
CA GLU A 138 0.28 23.31 -10.06
C GLU A 138 1.12 24.08 -11.08
N LEU A 139 2.39 24.35 -10.75
CA LEU A 139 3.30 25.04 -11.66
C LEU A 139 3.60 24.21 -12.91
N LEU A 140 3.80 22.89 -12.78
CA LEU A 140 4.03 21.98 -13.92
C LEU A 140 2.79 21.86 -14.83
N ASP A 141 1.57 21.96 -14.29
CA ASP A 141 0.35 22.00 -15.11
C ASP A 141 0.32 23.20 -16.09
N GLU A 142 0.99 24.31 -15.74
CA GLU A 142 1.15 25.47 -16.61
C GLU A 142 2.39 25.36 -17.51
N LEU A 143 3.54 24.92 -16.94
CA LEU A 143 4.82 24.93 -17.64
C LEU A 143 4.92 23.81 -18.68
N VAL A 144 4.48 22.59 -18.38
CA VAL A 144 4.64 21.45 -19.30
C VAL A 144 3.96 21.70 -20.64
N PRO A 145 2.68 22.12 -20.73
CA PRO A 145 2.05 22.43 -22.01
C PRO A 145 2.70 23.61 -22.76
N ARG A 146 3.30 24.57 -22.05
CA ARG A 146 3.93 25.76 -22.62
C ARG A 146 5.30 25.45 -23.20
N TYR A 147 6.06 24.58 -22.57
CA TYR A 147 7.44 24.29 -22.93
C TYR A 147 7.62 22.97 -23.66
N SER A 148 6.63 22.08 -23.73
CA SER A 148 6.66 20.89 -24.55
C SER A 148 6.10 21.16 -25.95
N GLY A 149 6.63 20.45 -26.94
CA GLY A 149 6.15 20.54 -28.31
C GLY A 149 7.26 20.64 -29.34
N THR A 150 6.87 20.98 -30.56
CA THR A 150 7.78 21.07 -31.72
C THR A 150 7.63 22.44 -32.35
N ASN A 151 8.74 23.11 -32.59
CA ASN A 151 8.82 24.33 -33.39
C ASN A 151 9.72 24.09 -34.62
N ASP A 152 10.02 25.13 -35.41
CA ASP A 152 10.79 24.98 -36.63
C ASP A 152 12.24 24.51 -36.44
N ASP A 153 12.83 24.76 -35.25
CA ASP A 153 14.23 24.49 -34.95
C ASP A 153 14.45 23.24 -34.06
N VAL A 154 13.54 23.00 -33.11
CA VAL A 154 13.71 21.93 -32.07
C VAL A 154 12.40 21.28 -31.65
N ARG A 155 12.48 20.03 -31.22
CA ARG A 155 11.45 19.33 -30.45
C ARG A 155 11.84 19.38 -28.97
N VAL A 156 10.87 19.70 -28.09
CA VAL A 156 11.05 19.70 -26.65
C VAL A 156 10.11 18.70 -26.01
N ALA A 157 10.66 17.79 -25.25
CA ALA A 157 9.93 16.80 -24.45
C ALA A 157 10.30 16.96 -22.97
N VAL A 158 9.32 16.75 -22.07
CA VAL A 158 9.46 17.06 -20.66
C VAL A 158 9.32 15.80 -19.81
N THR A 159 10.20 15.65 -18.82
CA THR A 159 10.18 14.70 -17.74
C THR A 159 10.78 15.35 -16.47
N GLY A 160 11.19 14.60 -15.50
CA GLY A 160 11.81 15.05 -14.25
C GLY A 160 11.07 14.50 -13.04
N PHE A 161 11.68 14.64 -11.87
CA PHE A 161 11.16 14.05 -10.64
C PHE A 161 9.72 14.49 -10.36
N SER A 162 9.45 15.79 -10.27
CA SER A 162 8.12 16.30 -9.96
C SER A 162 7.11 16.09 -11.09
N GLU A 163 7.55 16.05 -12.36
CA GLU A 163 6.67 15.71 -13.49
C GLU A 163 6.21 14.25 -13.44
N ILE A 164 7.09 13.30 -13.12
CA ILE A 164 6.70 11.89 -12.93
C ILE A 164 5.68 11.76 -11.80
N TYR A 165 5.92 12.41 -10.66
CA TYR A 165 4.98 12.37 -9.54
C TYR A 165 3.64 13.03 -9.87
N ARG A 166 3.62 14.11 -10.64
CA ARG A 166 2.39 14.75 -11.15
C ARG A 166 1.59 13.76 -12.00
N GLN A 167 2.25 13.06 -12.94
CA GLN A 167 1.59 12.05 -13.77
C GLN A 167 1.11 10.85 -12.95
N VAL A 168 1.85 10.42 -11.95
CA VAL A 168 1.41 9.36 -11.01
C VAL A 168 0.16 9.79 -10.26
N THR A 169 0.11 11.02 -9.75
CA THR A 169 -1.06 11.56 -9.05
C THR A 169 -2.30 11.59 -9.95
N ALA A 170 -2.18 12.14 -11.17
CA ALA A 170 -3.26 12.18 -12.14
C ALA A 170 -3.74 10.77 -12.53
N GLN A 171 -2.82 9.82 -12.71
CA GLN A 171 -3.15 8.43 -13.01
C GLN A 171 -3.89 7.75 -11.85
N VAL A 172 -3.49 8.01 -10.59
CA VAL A 172 -4.18 7.46 -9.40
C VAL A 172 -5.62 7.96 -9.33
N GLU A 173 -5.87 9.25 -9.60
CA GLU A 173 -7.22 9.83 -9.59
C GLU A 173 -8.11 9.23 -10.69
N GLU A 174 -7.58 9.09 -11.91
CA GLU A 174 -8.30 8.44 -13.02
C GLU A 174 -8.60 6.98 -12.73
N ASP A 175 -7.62 6.25 -12.21
CA ASP A 175 -7.74 4.83 -11.87
C ASP A 175 -8.76 4.59 -10.76
N LEU A 176 -8.84 5.48 -9.76
CA LEU A 176 -9.82 5.39 -8.69
C LEU A 176 -11.25 5.44 -9.26
N VAL A 177 -11.53 6.43 -10.11
CA VAL A 177 -12.84 6.56 -10.76
C VAL A 177 -13.14 5.34 -11.63
N ARG A 178 -12.17 4.86 -12.41
CA ARG A 178 -12.32 3.67 -13.25
C ARG A 178 -12.61 2.41 -12.43
N ALA A 179 -11.88 2.20 -11.35
CA ALA A 179 -12.06 1.04 -10.46
C ALA A 179 -13.46 1.06 -9.81
N GLU A 180 -13.94 2.22 -9.37
CA GLU A 180 -15.28 2.37 -8.79
C GLU A 180 -16.39 2.11 -9.82
N LEU A 181 -16.26 2.65 -11.04
CA LEU A 181 -17.24 2.42 -12.13
C LEU A 181 -17.35 0.94 -12.50
N VAL A 182 -16.28 0.16 -12.38
CA VAL A 182 -16.29 -1.29 -12.63
C VAL A 182 -16.78 -2.06 -11.41
N ALA A 183 -16.28 -1.74 -10.23
CA ALA A 183 -16.57 -2.49 -9.00
C ALA A 183 -18.04 -2.35 -8.55
N ILE A 184 -18.59 -1.12 -8.50
CA ILE A 184 -19.91 -0.87 -7.93
C ILE A 184 -21.04 -1.65 -8.64
N PRO A 185 -21.14 -1.66 -9.99
CA PRO A 185 -22.15 -2.47 -10.68
C PRO A 185 -22.01 -3.98 -10.42
N ILE A 186 -20.79 -4.50 -10.43
CA ILE A 186 -20.52 -5.92 -10.19
C ILE A 186 -20.90 -6.29 -8.76
N LEU A 187 -20.51 -5.45 -7.78
CA LEU A 187 -20.87 -5.62 -6.37
C LEU A 187 -22.39 -5.61 -6.19
N LEU A 188 -23.11 -4.66 -6.83
CA LEU A 188 -24.55 -4.59 -6.73
C LEU A 188 -25.22 -5.85 -7.28
N ILE A 189 -24.77 -6.36 -8.44
CA ILE A 189 -25.29 -7.61 -9.04
C ILE A 189 -25.04 -8.78 -8.08
N LEU A 190 -23.83 -8.90 -7.51
CA LEU A 190 -23.52 -9.99 -6.58
C LEU A 190 -24.32 -9.87 -5.28
N LEU A 191 -24.48 -8.65 -4.74
CA LEU A 191 -25.32 -8.39 -3.56
C LEU A 191 -26.79 -8.74 -3.83
N LEU A 192 -27.32 -8.44 -5.02
CA LEU A 192 -28.66 -8.87 -5.43
C LEU A 192 -28.78 -10.41 -5.47
N PHE A 193 -27.75 -11.09 -5.94
CA PHE A 193 -27.72 -12.56 -5.94
C PHE A 193 -27.68 -13.14 -4.52
N VAL A 194 -26.88 -12.51 -3.62
CA VAL A 194 -26.73 -12.96 -2.22
C VAL A 194 -27.99 -12.67 -1.40
N PHE A 195 -28.48 -11.43 -1.42
CA PHE A 195 -29.61 -11.00 -0.60
C PHE A 195 -30.96 -11.28 -1.24
N ARG A 196 -31.04 -11.44 -2.56
CA ARG A 196 -32.25 -11.67 -3.34
C ARG A 196 -33.35 -10.60 -3.16
N SER A 197 -33.03 -9.47 -2.61
CA SER A 197 -33.86 -8.30 -2.43
C SER A 197 -33.06 -7.04 -2.76
N PRO A 198 -33.56 -6.14 -3.64
CA PRO A 198 -32.88 -4.90 -3.98
C PRO A 198 -32.65 -3.99 -2.78
N ILE A 199 -33.63 -3.94 -1.86
CA ILE A 199 -33.52 -3.13 -0.65
C ILE A 199 -32.40 -3.66 0.22
N ALA A 200 -32.36 -4.96 0.49
CA ALA A 200 -31.28 -5.55 1.30
C ALA A 200 -29.90 -5.46 0.62
N ALA A 201 -29.86 -5.50 -0.72
CA ALA A 201 -28.61 -5.37 -1.48
C ALA A 201 -28.04 -3.94 -1.47
N SER A 202 -28.88 -2.91 -1.35
CA SER A 202 -28.41 -1.51 -1.30
C SER A 202 -27.88 -1.09 0.07
N LEU A 203 -28.31 -1.74 1.16
CA LEU A 203 -27.91 -1.36 2.53
C LEU A 203 -26.38 -1.45 2.75
N PRO A 204 -25.68 -2.52 2.35
CA PRO A 204 -24.23 -2.61 2.48
C PRO A 204 -23.46 -1.51 1.74
N LEU A 205 -23.92 -1.14 0.55
CA LEU A 205 -23.31 -0.03 -0.21
C LEU A 205 -23.48 1.31 0.53
N GLY A 206 -24.63 1.53 1.17
CA GLY A 206 -24.86 2.70 2.00
C GLY A 206 -23.92 2.76 3.21
N VAL A 207 -23.61 1.62 3.84
CA VAL A 207 -22.63 1.54 4.93
C VAL A 207 -21.22 1.80 4.41
N GLY A 208 -20.87 1.23 3.25
CA GLY A 208 -19.59 1.51 2.58
C GLY A 208 -19.39 3.00 2.28
N LEU A 209 -20.44 3.67 1.78
CA LEU A 209 -20.41 5.12 1.54
C LEU A 209 -20.15 5.92 2.83
N VAL A 210 -20.81 5.56 3.93
CA VAL A 210 -20.56 6.20 5.25
C VAL A 210 -19.11 5.97 5.69
N ALA A 211 -18.56 4.77 5.45
CA ALA A 211 -17.19 4.45 5.80
C ALA A 211 -16.18 5.28 4.98
N VAL A 212 -16.37 5.35 3.67
CA VAL A 212 -15.50 6.14 2.77
C VAL A 212 -15.54 7.62 3.14
N ILE A 213 -16.73 8.23 3.18
CA ILE A 213 -16.88 9.67 3.48
C ILE A 213 -16.34 10.00 4.86
N GLY A 214 -16.65 9.18 5.87
CA GLY A 214 -16.13 9.39 7.22
C GLY A 214 -14.61 9.31 7.30
N THR A 215 -14.00 8.41 6.54
CA THR A 215 -12.54 8.28 6.47
C THR A 215 -11.91 9.47 5.76
N LEU A 216 -12.49 9.95 4.66
CA LEU A 216 -12.00 11.14 3.95
C LEU A 216 -12.00 12.38 4.85
N LEU A 217 -13.03 12.55 5.70
CA LEU A 217 -13.04 13.63 6.69
C LEU A 217 -11.90 13.51 7.70
N VAL A 218 -11.63 12.31 8.18
CA VAL A 218 -10.52 12.06 9.12
C VAL A 218 -9.18 12.29 8.42
N LEU A 219 -9.00 11.81 7.19
CA LEU A 219 -7.78 12.04 6.40
C LEU A 219 -7.55 13.52 6.14
N ARG A 220 -8.60 14.30 5.83
CA ARG A 220 -8.51 15.75 5.66
C ARG A 220 -8.01 16.45 6.94
N ALA A 221 -8.48 15.98 8.09
CA ALA A 221 -8.03 16.51 9.38
C ALA A 221 -6.57 16.11 9.70
N ILE A 222 -6.18 14.89 9.38
CA ILE A 222 -4.79 14.40 9.58
C ILE A 222 -3.85 15.12 8.61
N ALA A 223 -4.22 15.30 7.34
CA ALA A 223 -3.43 16.00 6.34
C ALA A 223 -3.15 17.47 6.68
N ALA A 224 -3.96 18.08 7.57
CA ALA A 224 -3.66 19.41 8.12
C ALA A 224 -2.54 19.41 9.19
N LEU A 225 -2.16 18.24 9.70
CA LEU A 225 -1.19 18.08 10.80
C LEU A 225 0.10 17.36 10.38
N THR A 226 0.02 16.52 9.36
CA THR A 226 1.14 15.70 8.88
C THR A 226 0.95 15.35 7.41
N GLU A 227 2.03 15.01 6.73
CA GLU A 227 2.00 14.53 5.37
C GLU A 227 1.25 13.18 5.27
N VAL A 228 0.37 13.07 4.26
CA VAL A 228 -0.41 11.86 3.97
C VAL A 228 -0.34 11.56 2.49
N SER A 229 -0.02 10.32 2.14
CA SER A 229 0.11 9.88 0.76
C SER A 229 -1.26 9.74 0.06
N ILE A 230 -1.35 10.18 -1.21
CA ILE A 230 -2.55 10.07 -2.05
C ILE A 230 -2.99 8.61 -2.26
N PHE A 231 -2.07 7.67 -2.23
CA PHE A 231 -2.37 6.24 -2.37
C PHE A 231 -3.26 5.70 -1.23
N ALA A 232 -3.35 6.40 -0.10
CA ALA A 232 -4.27 6.09 0.98
C ALA A 232 -5.75 6.17 0.56
N LEU A 233 -6.08 6.92 -0.51
CA LEU A 233 -7.43 6.98 -1.08
C LEU A 233 -7.87 5.63 -1.64
N ASN A 234 -6.99 4.90 -2.33
CA ASN A 234 -7.29 3.57 -2.87
C ASN A 234 -7.68 2.58 -1.76
N LEU A 235 -6.96 2.63 -0.62
CA LEU A 235 -7.31 1.81 0.54
C LEU A 235 -8.65 2.26 1.15
N THR A 236 -8.86 3.58 1.27
CA THR A 236 -10.08 4.16 1.84
C THR A 236 -11.31 3.68 1.08
N THR A 237 -11.31 3.78 -0.24
CA THR A 237 -12.45 3.37 -1.07
C THR A 237 -12.58 1.85 -1.13
N GLY A 238 -11.48 1.14 -1.40
CA GLY A 238 -11.46 -0.32 -1.48
C GLY A 238 -11.88 -1.00 -0.18
N MET A 239 -11.24 -0.67 0.95
CA MET A 239 -11.60 -1.24 2.24
C MET A 239 -12.91 -0.68 2.78
N GLY A 240 -13.24 0.58 2.53
CA GLY A 240 -14.48 1.19 2.97
C GLY A 240 -15.71 0.49 2.39
N LEU A 241 -15.69 0.23 1.08
CA LEU A 241 -16.70 -0.58 0.41
C LEU A 241 -16.63 -2.05 0.88
N GLY A 242 -15.46 -2.66 0.87
CA GLY A 242 -15.28 -4.07 1.23
C GLY A 242 -15.77 -4.38 2.65
N LEU A 243 -15.23 -3.73 3.67
CA LEU A 243 -15.60 -3.96 5.07
C LEU A 243 -17.03 -3.49 5.38
N GLY A 244 -17.47 -2.37 4.77
CA GLY A 244 -18.85 -1.91 4.90
C GLY A 244 -19.84 -2.94 4.43
N ILE A 245 -19.56 -3.62 3.32
CA ILE A 245 -20.35 -4.71 2.77
C ILE A 245 -20.30 -5.94 3.68
N ASP A 246 -19.11 -6.35 4.10
CA ASP A 246 -18.91 -7.53 4.92
C ASP A 246 -19.62 -7.45 6.26
N TYR A 247 -19.39 -6.38 7.00
CA TYR A 247 -20.04 -6.19 8.29
C TYR A 247 -21.55 -6.11 8.15
N SER A 248 -22.04 -5.47 7.07
CA SER A 248 -23.46 -5.40 6.77
C SER A 248 -24.06 -6.76 6.46
N LEU A 249 -23.34 -7.63 5.75
CA LEU A 249 -23.80 -8.97 5.41
C LEU A 249 -24.13 -9.78 6.67
N PHE A 250 -23.27 -9.72 7.69
CA PHE A 250 -23.49 -10.42 8.96
C PHE A 250 -24.66 -9.82 9.74
N VAL A 251 -24.74 -8.50 9.83
CA VAL A 251 -25.84 -7.80 10.55
C VAL A 251 -27.18 -8.05 9.91
N VAL A 252 -27.29 -7.92 8.57
CA VAL A 252 -28.54 -8.16 7.83
C VAL A 252 -28.96 -9.63 7.92
N SER A 253 -28.00 -10.56 7.79
CA SER A 253 -28.30 -11.99 7.90
C SER A 253 -28.88 -12.33 9.28
N ARG A 254 -28.25 -11.86 10.34
CA ARG A 254 -28.71 -12.08 11.71
C ARG A 254 -30.09 -11.46 11.97
N PHE A 255 -30.31 -10.24 11.53
CA PHE A 255 -31.61 -9.59 11.65
C PHE A 255 -32.72 -10.37 10.97
N ARG A 256 -32.46 -10.92 9.77
CA ARG A 256 -33.41 -11.78 9.06
C ARG A 256 -33.69 -13.09 9.80
N GLU A 257 -32.67 -13.69 10.42
CA GLU A 257 -32.83 -14.89 11.25
C GLU A 257 -33.78 -14.63 12.44
N GLU A 258 -33.60 -13.50 13.14
CA GLU A 258 -34.47 -13.12 14.27
C GLU A 258 -35.90 -12.85 13.83
N LEU A 259 -36.11 -12.13 12.71
CA LEU A 259 -37.44 -11.92 12.16
C LEU A 259 -38.13 -13.24 11.73
N ALA A 260 -37.36 -14.15 11.13
CA ALA A 260 -37.88 -15.47 10.73
C ALA A 260 -38.25 -16.36 11.93
N ALA A 261 -37.56 -16.15 13.08
CA ALA A 261 -37.88 -16.79 14.36
C ALA A 261 -39.11 -16.15 15.05
N GLY A 262 -39.71 -15.08 14.46
CA GLY A 262 -40.91 -14.43 14.97
C GLY A 262 -40.68 -13.31 15.97
N ALA A 263 -39.44 -12.82 16.12
CA ALA A 263 -39.11 -11.69 16.99
C ALA A 263 -39.76 -10.39 16.48
N ALA A 264 -40.22 -9.53 17.39
CA ALA A 264 -40.64 -8.18 17.03
C ALA A 264 -39.45 -7.35 16.53
N VAL A 265 -39.67 -6.40 15.63
CA VAL A 265 -38.60 -5.61 14.99
C VAL A 265 -37.64 -4.96 16.00
N PRO A 266 -38.10 -4.32 17.11
CA PRO A 266 -37.18 -3.73 18.11
C PRO A 266 -36.32 -4.78 18.82
N ASP A 267 -36.89 -5.95 19.11
CA ASP A 267 -36.18 -7.06 19.75
C ASP A 267 -35.18 -7.70 18.80
N ALA A 268 -35.56 -7.89 17.53
CA ALA A 268 -34.70 -8.39 16.48
C ALA A 268 -33.45 -7.45 16.29
N VAL A 269 -33.67 -6.13 16.26
CA VAL A 269 -32.57 -5.15 16.21
C VAL A 269 -31.67 -5.26 17.45
N THR A 270 -32.26 -5.30 18.62
CA THR A 270 -31.53 -5.38 19.90
C THR A 270 -30.66 -6.63 19.97
N THR A 271 -31.24 -7.80 19.60
CA THR A 271 -30.53 -9.09 19.59
C THR A 271 -29.43 -9.10 18.52
N THR A 272 -29.69 -8.56 17.34
CA THR A 272 -28.70 -8.46 16.26
C THR A 272 -27.49 -7.64 16.68
N VAL A 273 -27.68 -6.46 17.27
CA VAL A 273 -26.58 -5.61 17.77
C VAL A 273 -25.86 -6.30 18.93
N ALA A 274 -26.58 -7.01 19.81
CA ALA A 274 -25.97 -7.71 20.94
C ALA A 274 -25.13 -8.92 20.53
N THR A 275 -25.46 -9.60 19.43
CA THR A 275 -24.80 -10.81 18.92
C THR A 275 -23.86 -10.49 17.75
N ALA A 276 -24.38 -10.36 16.52
CA ALA A 276 -23.58 -10.07 15.33
C ALA A 276 -22.76 -8.77 15.47
N GLY A 277 -23.35 -7.72 16.07
CA GLY A 277 -22.64 -6.48 16.29
C GLY A 277 -21.42 -6.60 17.21
N ARG A 278 -21.46 -7.52 18.15
CA ARG A 278 -20.31 -7.81 19.01
C ARG A 278 -19.16 -8.45 18.21
N THR A 279 -19.48 -9.42 17.37
CA THR A 279 -18.48 -10.07 16.51
C THR A 279 -17.85 -9.08 15.54
N VAL A 280 -18.67 -8.20 14.91
CA VAL A 280 -18.19 -7.11 14.04
C VAL A 280 -17.23 -6.17 14.79
N LEU A 281 -17.53 -5.79 16.03
CA LEU A 281 -16.65 -4.93 16.82
C LEU A 281 -15.28 -5.56 17.09
N PHE A 282 -15.25 -6.86 17.44
CA PHE A 282 -13.97 -7.55 17.69
C PHE A 282 -13.17 -7.75 16.42
N SER A 283 -13.82 -8.06 15.33
CA SER A 283 -13.22 -8.11 14.01
C SER A 283 -12.60 -6.75 13.66
N ALA A 284 -13.35 -5.67 13.79
CA ALA A 284 -12.86 -4.32 13.55
C ALA A 284 -11.63 -3.97 14.40
N ILE A 285 -11.62 -4.36 15.68
CA ILE A 285 -10.46 -4.16 16.57
C ILE A 285 -9.24 -4.96 16.07
N ALA A 286 -9.43 -6.20 15.64
CA ALA A 286 -8.33 -7.03 15.14
C ALA A 286 -7.71 -6.45 13.86
N VAL A 287 -8.55 -6.01 12.91
CA VAL A 287 -8.09 -5.38 11.67
C VAL A 287 -7.38 -4.05 11.95
N ALA A 288 -7.98 -3.18 12.76
CA ALA A 288 -7.37 -1.90 13.13
C ALA A 288 -6.03 -2.08 13.86
N ALA A 289 -5.92 -3.10 14.71
CA ALA A 289 -4.69 -3.42 15.40
C ALA A 289 -3.60 -3.96 14.45
N SER A 290 -3.96 -4.76 13.46
CA SER A 290 -3.02 -5.18 12.41
C SER A 290 -2.51 -3.98 11.61
N LEU A 291 -3.41 -3.07 11.19
CA LEU A 291 -3.06 -1.86 10.46
C LEU A 291 -2.22 -0.88 11.30
N SER A 292 -2.39 -0.87 12.63
CA SER A 292 -1.60 -0.01 13.51
C SER A 292 -0.11 -0.37 13.52
N ALA A 293 0.27 -1.59 13.11
CA ALA A 293 1.66 -1.98 12.94
C ALA A 293 2.40 -1.13 11.89
N LEU A 294 1.68 -0.59 10.90
CA LEU A 294 2.25 0.32 9.89
C LEU A 294 2.77 1.62 10.50
N LEU A 295 2.26 2.05 11.68
CA LEU A 295 2.76 3.23 12.39
C LEU A 295 4.17 3.06 12.97
N LEU A 296 4.64 1.82 13.08
CA LEU A 296 6.00 1.52 13.56
C LEU A 296 7.09 1.89 12.55
N PHE A 297 6.72 2.01 11.27
CA PHE A 297 7.64 2.37 10.21
C PHE A 297 7.71 3.89 10.04
N PRO A 298 8.89 4.49 9.83
CA PRO A 298 9.03 5.94 9.65
C PRO A 298 8.62 6.40 8.24
N ILE A 299 8.36 5.48 7.32
CA ILE A 299 7.99 5.73 5.93
C ILE A 299 6.60 6.36 5.87
N VAL A 300 6.48 7.56 5.33
CA VAL A 300 5.22 8.32 5.24
C VAL A 300 4.14 7.54 4.49
N PHE A 301 4.51 6.89 3.39
CA PHE A 301 3.63 6.02 2.61
C PHE A 301 2.95 4.97 3.52
N LEU A 302 3.71 4.20 4.31
CA LEU A 302 3.16 3.16 5.20
C LEU A 302 2.27 3.75 6.32
N ARG A 303 2.70 4.85 6.95
CA ARG A 303 1.89 5.54 7.97
C ARG A 303 0.57 6.04 7.41
N SER A 304 0.57 6.53 6.17
CA SER A 304 -0.62 7.01 5.49
C SER A 304 -1.69 5.94 5.34
N PHE A 305 -1.27 4.69 5.09
CA PHE A 305 -2.20 3.56 5.05
C PHE A 305 -2.75 3.18 6.43
N ALA A 306 -2.02 3.42 7.52
CA ALA A 306 -2.59 3.31 8.86
C ALA A 306 -3.58 4.45 9.14
N TYR A 307 -3.26 5.68 8.73
CA TYR A 307 -4.12 6.85 8.86
C TYR A 307 -5.43 6.72 8.06
N ALA A 308 -5.44 5.98 6.97
CA ALA A 308 -6.65 5.63 6.23
C ALA A 308 -7.34 4.38 6.78
N GLY A 309 -6.57 3.33 7.01
CA GLY A 309 -7.10 2.00 7.33
C GLY A 309 -7.76 1.92 8.70
N ILE A 310 -7.17 2.54 9.73
CA ILE A 310 -7.77 2.53 11.07
C ILE A 310 -9.12 3.29 11.08
N PRO A 311 -9.22 4.52 10.54
CA PRO A 311 -10.50 5.20 10.42
C PRO A 311 -11.52 4.48 9.55
N VAL A 312 -11.11 3.88 8.42
CA VAL A 312 -12.06 3.20 7.54
C VAL A 312 -12.70 1.99 8.23
N VAL A 313 -11.90 1.22 8.98
CA VAL A 313 -12.40 0.12 9.81
C VAL A 313 -13.35 0.63 10.89
N ALA A 314 -13.00 1.73 11.58
CA ALA A 314 -13.83 2.33 12.61
C ALA A 314 -15.15 2.86 12.04
N MET A 315 -15.12 3.54 10.88
CA MET A 315 -16.31 4.09 10.22
C MET A 315 -17.20 2.99 9.63
N ALA A 316 -16.63 1.93 9.05
CA ALA A 316 -17.39 0.76 8.61
C ALA A 316 -18.08 0.05 9.79
N CYS A 317 -17.37 -0.12 10.90
CA CYS A 317 -17.92 -0.66 12.14
C CYS A 317 -19.06 0.23 12.69
N LEU A 318 -18.88 1.54 12.77
CA LEU A 318 -19.91 2.48 13.19
C LEU A 318 -21.14 2.43 12.25
N GLY A 319 -20.90 2.40 10.94
CA GLY A 319 -21.97 2.26 9.95
C GLY A 319 -22.76 0.96 10.14
N ALA A 320 -22.09 -0.16 10.35
CA ALA A 320 -22.70 -1.46 10.57
C ALA A 320 -23.39 -1.60 11.94
N LEU A 321 -22.90 -0.90 12.98
CA LEU A 321 -23.45 -1.00 14.35
C LEU A 321 -24.49 0.06 14.70
N VAL A 322 -24.53 1.17 13.98
CA VAL A 322 -25.44 2.30 14.29
C VAL A 322 -26.35 2.59 13.10
N THR A 323 -25.79 2.93 11.95
CA THR A 323 -26.55 3.34 10.77
C THR A 323 -27.42 2.19 10.23
N LEU A 324 -26.80 1.04 10.03
CA LEU A 324 -27.52 -0.12 9.47
C LEU A 324 -28.63 -0.63 10.40
N PRO A 325 -28.42 -0.87 11.70
CA PRO A 325 -29.51 -1.26 12.60
C PRO A 325 -30.63 -0.22 12.69
N ALA A 326 -30.32 1.08 12.59
CA ALA A 326 -31.35 2.13 12.53
C ALA A 326 -32.16 2.04 11.22
N LEU A 327 -31.53 1.76 10.08
CA LEU A 327 -32.22 1.47 8.81
C LEU A 327 -33.10 0.24 8.92
N LEU A 328 -32.58 -0.85 9.53
CA LEU A 328 -33.33 -2.09 9.75
C LEU A 328 -34.55 -1.90 10.68
N ALA A 329 -34.42 -1.06 11.71
CA ALA A 329 -35.52 -0.69 12.60
C ALA A 329 -36.68 0.02 11.86
N VAL A 330 -36.33 0.89 10.89
CA VAL A 330 -37.33 1.60 10.08
C VAL A 330 -37.94 0.70 9.00
N LEU A 331 -37.14 -0.12 8.34
CA LEU A 331 -37.59 -1.00 7.26
C LEU A 331 -38.37 -2.20 7.76
N GLY A 332 -38.00 -2.76 8.92
CA GLY A 332 -38.63 -3.94 9.48
C GLY A 332 -38.75 -5.08 8.47
N HIS A 333 -39.94 -5.63 8.32
CA HIS A 333 -40.23 -6.66 7.33
C HIS A 333 -40.14 -6.18 5.87
N GLY A 334 -40.06 -4.85 5.65
CA GLY A 334 -39.89 -4.26 4.32
C GLY A 334 -38.57 -4.59 3.66
N ILE A 335 -37.58 -5.09 4.42
CA ILE A 335 -36.27 -5.51 3.91
C ILE A 335 -36.37 -6.60 2.83
N ASP A 336 -37.42 -7.45 2.90
CA ASP A 336 -37.66 -8.53 1.95
C ASP A 336 -38.67 -8.16 0.84
N LYS A 337 -39.07 -6.88 0.78
CA LYS A 337 -39.95 -6.40 -0.29
C LYS A 337 -39.27 -6.55 -1.64
N TRP A 338 -39.98 -7.07 -2.63
CA TRP A 338 -39.51 -7.45 -3.96
C TRP A 338 -38.51 -8.64 -3.98
N SER A 339 -38.49 -9.49 -2.94
CA SER A 339 -37.64 -10.68 -2.94
C SER A 339 -38.11 -11.68 -4.02
N VAL A 340 -37.14 -12.14 -4.85
CA VAL A 340 -37.42 -13.04 -5.99
C VAL A 340 -37.73 -14.48 -5.56
N ARG A 341 -37.40 -14.89 -4.33
CA ARG A 341 -37.67 -16.23 -3.80
C ARG A 341 -37.62 -16.26 -2.27
N ARG A 342 -38.64 -16.87 -1.63
CA ARG A 342 -38.54 -17.20 -0.20
C ARG A 342 -37.43 -18.22 0.02
N THR A 343 -36.50 -17.92 0.89
CA THR A 343 -35.43 -18.84 1.30
C THR A 343 -36.10 -20.01 2.06
N ALA A 344 -36.02 -21.22 1.52
CA ALA A 344 -36.25 -22.40 2.33
C ALA A 344 -35.19 -22.47 3.44
N PRO A 345 -35.52 -22.90 4.66
CA PRO A 345 -34.53 -23.15 5.71
C PRO A 345 -33.43 -24.06 5.14
N ALA A 346 -32.19 -23.73 5.37
CA ALA A 346 -31.09 -24.56 4.95
C ALA A 346 -31.21 -25.91 5.63
N GLY A 347 -31.43 -26.97 4.84
CA GLY A 347 -31.46 -28.32 5.36
C GLY A 347 -30.10 -28.68 5.98
N GLU A 348 -30.06 -29.59 6.94
CA GLU A 348 -28.87 -30.01 7.71
C GLU A 348 -27.72 -30.62 6.87
N THR A 349 -27.74 -30.50 5.53
CA THR A 349 -26.82 -31.17 4.60
C THR A 349 -26.36 -30.27 3.45
N GLY A 350 -25.91 -29.05 3.74
CA GLY A 350 -25.39 -28.11 2.74
C GLY A 350 -24.08 -28.58 2.10
N ALA A 351 -23.66 -27.90 1.03
CA ALA A 351 -22.39 -28.20 0.35
C ALA A 351 -21.19 -28.08 1.29
N TRP A 352 -21.17 -27.06 2.14
CA TRP A 352 -20.10 -26.82 3.11
C TRP A 352 -20.04 -27.89 4.20
N TYR A 353 -21.18 -28.42 4.66
CA TYR A 353 -21.22 -29.57 5.55
C TYR A 353 -20.55 -30.79 4.92
N ARG A 354 -20.85 -31.07 3.65
CA ARG A 354 -20.26 -32.21 2.92
C ARG A 354 -18.75 -32.06 2.72
N ILE A 355 -18.31 -30.84 2.38
CA ILE A 355 -16.88 -30.53 2.25
C ILE A 355 -16.16 -30.73 3.59
N ALA A 356 -16.66 -30.14 4.68
CA ALA A 356 -16.08 -30.31 6.00
C ALA A 356 -15.97 -31.78 6.42
N ARG A 357 -17.04 -32.57 6.21
CA ARG A 357 -17.05 -34.00 6.50
C ARG A 357 -16.08 -34.79 5.63
N TRP A 358 -15.95 -34.42 4.35
CA TRP A 358 -14.98 -35.07 3.45
C TRP A 358 -13.56 -34.79 3.88
N VAL A 359 -13.23 -33.54 4.21
CA VAL A 359 -11.93 -33.11 4.73
C VAL A 359 -11.60 -33.83 6.03
N MET A 360 -12.54 -33.84 6.99
CA MET A 360 -12.33 -34.46 8.31
C MET A 360 -12.25 -36.00 8.26
N ARG A 361 -12.71 -36.66 7.18
CA ARG A 361 -12.46 -38.10 6.96
C ARG A 361 -11.02 -38.40 6.56
N ARG A 362 -10.30 -37.44 5.99
CA ARG A 362 -8.92 -37.59 5.52
C ARG A 362 -8.06 -36.37 5.96
N PRO A 363 -7.99 -36.09 7.26
CA PRO A 363 -7.44 -34.82 7.74
C PRO A 363 -5.95 -34.67 7.45
N LEU A 364 -5.15 -35.74 7.64
CA LEU A 364 -3.70 -35.69 7.43
C LEU A 364 -3.31 -35.48 5.96
N PRO A 365 -3.84 -36.25 4.98
CA PRO A 365 -3.51 -36.00 3.57
C PRO A 365 -4.00 -34.62 3.08
N VAL A 366 -5.16 -34.14 3.54
CA VAL A 366 -5.65 -32.80 3.16
C VAL A 366 -4.77 -31.70 3.76
N ALA A 367 -4.41 -31.81 5.05
CA ALA A 367 -3.51 -30.86 5.69
C ALA A 367 -2.13 -30.86 5.01
N ALA A 368 -1.56 -32.04 4.75
CA ALA A 368 -0.26 -32.15 4.09
C ALA A 368 -0.29 -31.59 2.66
N ALA A 369 -1.28 -31.98 1.86
CA ALA A 369 -1.40 -31.49 0.49
C ALA A 369 -1.62 -29.97 0.42
N GLY A 370 -2.50 -29.41 1.26
CA GLY A 370 -2.73 -27.97 1.33
C GLY A 370 -1.50 -27.19 1.78
N THR A 371 -0.76 -27.70 2.78
CA THR A 371 0.50 -27.09 3.23
C THR A 371 1.55 -27.14 2.12
N VAL A 372 1.72 -28.28 1.45
CA VAL A 372 2.67 -28.40 0.33
C VAL A 372 2.32 -27.45 -0.81
N VAL A 373 1.05 -27.32 -1.17
CA VAL A 373 0.62 -26.36 -2.21
C VAL A 373 1.00 -24.92 -1.81
N LEU A 374 0.73 -24.52 -0.56
CA LEU A 374 1.08 -23.17 -0.09
C LEU A 374 2.60 -22.96 -0.07
N LEU A 375 3.39 -23.95 0.33
CA LEU A 375 4.86 -23.87 0.31
C LEU A 375 5.42 -23.79 -1.11
N LEU A 376 4.87 -24.56 -2.06
CA LEU A 376 5.28 -24.50 -3.46
C LEU A 376 4.96 -23.14 -4.10
N LEU A 377 3.76 -22.61 -3.84
CA LEU A 377 3.39 -21.28 -4.30
C LEU A 377 4.23 -20.18 -3.62
N GLY A 378 4.68 -20.40 -2.40
CA GLY A 378 5.53 -19.48 -1.66
C GLY A 378 7.02 -19.57 -2.00
N ALA A 379 7.46 -20.64 -2.69
CA ALA A 379 8.88 -20.84 -2.98
C ALA A 379 9.55 -19.68 -3.73
N PRO A 380 8.92 -19.02 -4.72
CA PRO A 380 9.52 -17.87 -5.39
C PRO A 380 9.86 -16.71 -4.43
N PHE A 381 9.15 -16.57 -3.30
CA PHE A 381 9.43 -15.52 -2.33
C PHE A 381 10.81 -15.61 -1.69
N LEU A 382 11.46 -16.77 -1.73
CA LEU A 382 12.85 -16.94 -1.27
C LEU A 382 13.87 -16.20 -2.14
N GLY A 383 13.50 -15.87 -3.38
CA GLY A 383 14.31 -15.09 -4.32
C GLY A 383 13.81 -13.65 -4.48
N VAL A 384 13.10 -13.09 -3.50
CA VAL A 384 12.60 -11.72 -3.58
C VAL A 384 13.75 -10.72 -3.58
N GLU A 385 13.76 -9.83 -4.57
CA GLU A 385 14.62 -8.66 -4.65
C GLU A 385 13.78 -7.41 -4.36
N LEU A 386 14.24 -6.58 -3.44
CA LEU A 386 13.49 -5.42 -2.95
C LEU A 386 14.05 -4.14 -3.57
N GLY A 387 13.14 -3.29 -4.06
CA GLY A 387 13.46 -1.99 -4.66
C GLY A 387 12.57 -0.86 -4.15
N LEU A 388 12.82 0.34 -4.65
CA LEU A 388 11.97 1.52 -4.52
C LEU A 388 11.17 1.74 -5.82
N PRO A 389 10.04 2.45 -5.79
CA PRO A 389 9.33 2.80 -7.01
C PRO A 389 10.13 3.81 -7.83
N ASP A 390 10.14 3.64 -9.16
CA ASP A 390 10.70 4.58 -10.13
C ASP A 390 9.64 4.96 -11.19
N ASP A 391 10.04 5.66 -12.26
CA ASP A 391 9.14 6.07 -13.33
C ASP A 391 8.47 4.88 -14.05
N ARG A 392 9.03 3.66 -13.97
CA ARG A 392 8.46 2.43 -14.55
C ARG A 392 7.18 1.97 -13.84
N VAL A 393 6.79 2.61 -12.73
CA VAL A 393 5.46 2.41 -12.11
C VAL A 393 4.33 2.94 -13.01
N LEU A 394 4.60 3.96 -13.83
CA LEU A 394 3.67 4.48 -14.83
C LEU A 394 3.50 3.50 -16.01
N PRO A 395 2.36 3.53 -16.69
CA PRO A 395 2.17 2.73 -17.92
C PRO A 395 3.16 3.13 -19.00
N PRO A 396 3.54 2.20 -19.92
CA PRO A 396 4.52 2.47 -20.97
C PRO A 396 4.17 3.65 -21.89
N GLY A 397 2.89 3.99 -22.00
CA GLY A 397 2.39 5.11 -22.81
C GLY A 397 2.38 6.47 -22.10
N ALA A 398 2.76 6.55 -20.83
CA ALA A 398 2.80 7.82 -20.10
C ALA A 398 3.90 8.74 -20.68
N PRO A 399 3.58 10.01 -20.97
CA PRO A 399 4.53 10.91 -21.63
C PRO A 399 5.84 11.07 -20.87
N GLY A 400 5.81 11.35 -19.55
CA GLY A 400 7.01 11.53 -18.73
C GLY A 400 7.88 10.29 -18.70
N ARG A 401 7.28 9.10 -18.62
CA ARG A 401 8.00 7.84 -18.70
C ARG A 401 8.68 7.64 -20.05
N ALA A 402 7.96 7.88 -21.15
CA ALA A 402 8.54 7.74 -22.49
C ALA A 402 9.76 8.64 -22.68
N VAL A 403 9.73 9.86 -22.13
CA VAL A 403 10.86 10.80 -22.15
C VAL A 403 11.99 10.33 -21.21
N THR A 404 11.69 9.73 -20.07
CA THR A 404 12.71 9.15 -19.19
C THR A 404 13.38 7.93 -19.83
N ASP A 405 12.63 7.09 -20.54
CA ASP A 405 13.19 5.99 -21.33
C ASP A 405 14.09 6.50 -22.49
N GLU A 406 13.72 7.64 -23.11
CA GLU A 406 14.56 8.34 -24.09
C GLU A 406 15.86 8.85 -23.45
N LEU A 407 15.78 9.44 -22.26
CA LEU A 407 16.95 9.89 -21.48
C LEU A 407 17.92 8.74 -21.19
N ARG A 408 17.46 7.62 -20.70
CA ARG A 408 18.27 6.42 -20.42
C ARG A 408 18.96 5.87 -21.67
N ARG A 409 18.25 5.87 -22.80
CA ARG A 409 18.76 5.29 -24.05
C ARG A 409 19.79 6.19 -24.73
N ASP A 410 19.55 7.49 -24.78
CA ASP A 410 20.28 8.40 -25.68
C ASP A 410 21.42 9.16 -24.98
N PHE A 411 21.41 9.26 -23.66
CA PHE A 411 22.47 9.92 -22.90
C PHE A 411 23.45 8.90 -22.29
N ALA A 412 24.71 9.33 -22.15
CA ALA A 412 25.78 8.42 -21.76
C ALA A 412 25.95 8.32 -20.23
N GLY A 413 25.51 9.33 -19.52
CA GLY A 413 25.74 9.46 -18.10
C GLY A 413 24.68 8.72 -17.27
N ASN A 414 25.08 8.27 -16.09
CA ASN A 414 24.22 7.72 -15.07
C ASN A 414 24.12 8.71 -13.88
N GLU A 415 24.12 10.02 -14.22
CA GLU A 415 24.14 11.10 -13.23
C GLU A 415 22.90 11.09 -12.34
N ALA A 416 21.75 10.67 -12.86
CA ALA A 416 20.51 10.51 -12.06
C ALA A 416 20.60 9.37 -11.02
N ALA A 417 21.56 8.46 -11.19
CA ALA A 417 21.82 7.36 -10.25
C ALA A 417 23.07 7.65 -9.38
N ALA A 418 23.65 8.85 -9.49
CA ALA A 418 24.87 9.18 -8.75
C ALA A 418 24.63 9.17 -7.24
N MET A 419 25.58 8.60 -6.50
CA MET A 419 25.64 8.75 -5.05
C MET A 419 26.34 10.06 -4.72
N LEU A 420 25.80 10.77 -3.74
CA LEU A 420 26.37 12.02 -3.23
C LEU A 420 27.01 11.74 -1.88
N VAL A 421 28.30 12.00 -1.76
CA VAL A 421 29.04 11.79 -0.52
C VAL A 421 29.34 13.15 0.10
N LEU A 422 28.70 13.47 1.22
CA LEU A 422 28.80 14.74 1.93
C LEU A 422 29.92 14.67 2.99
N ALA A 423 30.80 15.64 3.02
CA ALA A 423 31.76 15.87 4.09
C ALA A 423 31.57 17.28 4.68
N GLU A 424 31.04 17.36 5.89
CA GLU A 424 30.89 18.60 6.66
C GLU A 424 32.13 18.85 7.53
N GLY A 425 32.40 20.10 7.89
CA GLY A 425 33.56 20.48 8.67
C GLY A 425 34.88 20.43 7.87
N VAL A 426 34.80 20.46 6.53
CA VAL A 426 35.93 20.36 5.61
C VAL A 426 35.92 21.55 4.68
N ASP A 427 36.84 22.51 4.91
CA ASP A 427 37.08 23.55 3.92
C ASP A 427 37.87 22.96 2.74
N PRO A 428 37.27 22.85 1.55
CA PRO A 428 37.90 22.22 0.40
C PRO A 428 39.08 22.97 -0.16
N ALA A 429 39.24 24.27 0.16
CA ALA A 429 40.38 25.06 -0.28
C ALA A 429 41.64 24.71 0.52
N SER A 430 41.54 24.64 1.84
CA SER A 430 42.67 24.28 2.74
C SER A 430 42.92 22.77 2.78
N SER A 431 41.90 21.93 2.56
CA SER A 431 41.98 20.46 2.62
C SER A 431 42.11 19.82 1.24
N ARG A 432 42.47 20.57 0.20
CA ARG A 432 42.50 20.11 -1.20
C ARG A 432 43.22 18.77 -1.44
N PRO A 433 44.42 18.50 -0.80
CA PRO A 433 45.07 17.20 -0.95
C PRO A 433 44.27 16.03 -0.39
N GLN A 434 43.53 16.24 0.72
CA GLN A 434 42.70 15.24 1.37
C GLN A 434 41.44 14.95 0.51
N VAL A 435 40.75 16.01 0.03
CA VAL A 435 39.61 15.93 -0.89
C VAL A 435 40.01 15.19 -2.16
N ARG A 436 41.17 15.56 -2.77
CA ARG A 436 41.69 14.86 -3.95
C ARG A 436 42.00 13.39 -3.68
N GLY A 437 42.68 13.09 -2.56
CA GLY A 437 43.02 11.70 -2.22
C GLY A 437 41.82 10.83 -1.94
N PHE A 438 40.75 11.40 -1.38
CA PHE A 438 39.48 10.68 -1.17
C PHE A 438 38.75 10.46 -2.49
N ALA A 439 38.62 11.47 -3.36
CA ALA A 439 38.03 11.33 -4.70
C ALA A 439 38.75 10.26 -5.54
N GLN A 440 40.07 10.20 -5.45
CA GLN A 440 40.89 9.16 -6.12
C GLN A 440 40.58 7.75 -5.61
N ARG A 441 40.35 7.57 -4.30
CA ARG A 441 39.96 6.27 -3.73
C ARG A 441 38.54 5.87 -4.14
N LEU A 442 37.57 6.79 -4.04
CA LEU A 442 36.21 6.58 -4.50
C LEU A 442 36.17 6.14 -5.97
N SER A 443 36.93 6.78 -6.84
CA SER A 443 36.94 6.47 -8.28
C SER A 443 37.66 5.15 -8.65
N ARG A 444 38.26 4.45 -7.68
CA ARG A 444 38.85 3.10 -7.87
C ARG A 444 37.94 1.97 -7.48
N LEU A 445 36.79 2.27 -6.86
CA LEU A 445 35.83 1.25 -6.47
C LEU A 445 35.21 0.60 -7.72
N ASP A 446 35.02 -0.70 -7.65
CA ASP A 446 34.32 -1.43 -8.70
C ASP A 446 32.88 -0.89 -8.83
N GLY A 447 32.35 -0.79 -10.05
CA GLY A 447 31.03 -0.21 -10.30
C GLY A 447 30.99 1.33 -10.36
N VAL A 448 32.10 2.03 -10.10
CA VAL A 448 32.21 3.49 -10.20
C VAL A 448 32.86 3.89 -11.53
N ALA A 449 32.11 4.64 -12.35
CA ALA A 449 32.61 5.16 -13.61
C ALA A 449 33.45 6.42 -13.43
N ARG A 450 33.00 7.36 -12.60
CA ARG A 450 33.62 8.68 -12.41
C ARG A 450 33.28 9.26 -11.03
N VAL A 451 34.18 10.05 -10.49
CA VAL A 451 33.92 10.85 -9.28
C VAL A 451 34.22 12.32 -9.58
N ASP A 452 33.21 13.17 -9.41
CA ASP A 452 33.34 14.61 -9.54
C ASP A 452 33.45 15.26 -8.14
N SER A 453 34.32 16.23 -7.97
CA SER A 453 34.61 16.88 -6.67
C SER A 453 35.16 18.28 -6.85
N ALA A 454 35.30 19.03 -5.76
CA ALA A 454 35.98 20.32 -5.73
C ALA A 454 37.47 20.27 -6.17
N ALA A 455 38.07 19.06 -6.18
CA ALA A 455 39.47 18.87 -6.63
C ALA A 455 39.58 18.48 -8.12
N GLY A 456 38.47 18.34 -8.83
CA GLY A 456 38.33 17.89 -10.20
C GLY A 456 37.62 16.57 -10.33
N SER A 457 37.62 16.00 -11.54
CA SER A 457 36.99 14.73 -11.88
C SER A 457 38.00 13.60 -12.00
N PHE A 458 37.68 12.41 -11.48
CA PHE A 458 38.59 11.27 -11.38
C PHE A 458 37.96 10.00 -11.99
N ILE A 459 38.75 9.22 -12.70
CA ILE A 459 38.40 7.91 -13.27
C ILE A 459 39.52 6.94 -12.92
N GLY A 460 39.18 5.79 -12.29
CA GLY A 460 40.16 4.75 -11.95
C GLY A 460 41.32 5.22 -11.05
N GLY A 461 41.13 6.29 -10.28
CA GLY A 461 42.14 6.92 -9.42
C GLY A 461 43.01 7.96 -10.10
N GLU A 462 42.79 8.20 -11.39
CA GLU A 462 43.55 9.20 -12.15
C GLU A 462 42.72 10.46 -12.39
N LEU A 463 43.37 11.61 -12.46
CA LEU A 463 42.72 12.89 -12.75
C LEU A 463 42.34 12.93 -14.22
N PHE A 464 41.03 12.97 -14.49
CA PHE A 464 40.46 13.06 -15.84
C PHE A 464 40.28 14.53 -16.28
N PHE A 465 39.65 15.35 -15.44
CA PHE A 465 39.55 16.80 -15.60
C PHE A 465 40.06 17.51 -14.37
N ALA A 466 40.91 18.54 -14.59
CA ALA A 466 41.35 19.42 -13.52
C ALA A 466 40.18 20.26 -12.99
N ALA A 467 40.27 20.67 -11.74
CA ALA A 467 39.27 21.57 -11.15
C ALA A 467 39.16 22.87 -11.93
N ASP A 468 37.95 23.25 -12.26
CA ASP A 468 37.57 24.45 -12.99
C ASP A 468 36.41 25.17 -12.29
N VAL A 469 35.78 26.15 -12.93
CA VAL A 469 34.61 26.88 -12.40
C VAL A 469 33.42 25.97 -12.11
N ILE A 470 33.25 24.87 -12.87
CA ILE A 470 32.18 23.91 -12.64
C ILE A 470 32.45 23.11 -11.36
N SER A 471 33.69 22.88 -11.03
CA SER A 471 34.09 22.18 -9.79
C SER A 471 33.80 22.97 -8.51
N GLU A 472 33.61 24.30 -8.61
CA GLU A 472 33.26 25.16 -7.46
C GLU A 472 31.90 24.79 -6.85
N ARG A 473 30.99 24.20 -7.63
CA ARG A 473 29.70 23.72 -7.13
C ARG A 473 29.77 22.63 -6.05
N PHE A 474 30.90 21.89 -6.01
CA PHE A 474 31.19 20.87 -5.01
C PHE A 474 31.79 21.41 -3.71
N ALA A 475 32.00 22.73 -3.62
CA ALA A 475 32.66 23.41 -2.51
C ALA A 475 31.70 24.39 -1.84
N ALA A 476 31.70 24.40 -0.51
CA ALA A 476 31.15 25.44 0.34
C ALA A 476 32.24 25.86 1.36
N GLU A 477 31.96 26.88 2.18
CA GLU A 477 32.95 27.45 3.12
C GLU A 477 33.47 26.40 4.13
N ASP A 478 32.60 25.50 4.61
CA ASP A 478 32.91 24.49 5.62
C ASP A 478 32.32 23.11 5.24
N ALA A 479 32.16 22.83 3.95
CA ALA A 479 31.66 21.54 3.47
C ALA A 479 32.09 21.28 2.03
N THR A 480 32.16 19.99 1.69
CA THR A 480 32.32 19.55 0.30
C THR A 480 31.48 18.30 0.05
N TYR A 481 31.04 18.12 -1.18
CA TYR A 481 30.47 16.85 -1.58
C TYR A 481 31.15 16.27 -2.80
N PHE A 482 31.00 14.96 -2.97
CA PHE A 482 31.51 14.21 -4.10
C PHE A 482 30.34 13.59 -4.83
N SER A 483 30.29 13.71 -6.15
CA SER A 483 29.32 13.00 -6.98
C SER A 483 29.98 11.73 -7.52
N VAL A 484 29.52 10.58 -7.03
CA VAL A 484 30.02 9.26 -7.42
C VAL A 484 29.08 8.71 -8.48
N VAL A 485 29.46 8.82 -9.74
CA VAL A 485 28.68 8.36 -10.88
C VAL A 485 28.95 6.87 -11.10
N LEU A 486 27.89 6.06 -11.07
CA LEU A 486 27.97 4.62 -11.29
C LEU A 486 28.25 4.27 -12.76
N ASP A 487 28.86 3.09 -12.99
CA ASP A 487 28.98 2.54 -14.34
C ASP A 487 27.57 2.47 -14.98
N PRO A 488 27.41 2.84 -16.26
CA PRO A 488 26.13 2.77 -16.96
C PRO A 488 25.43 1.40 -16.96
N LYS A 489 26.17 0.34 -16.63
CA LYS A 489 25.63 -1.03 -16.50
C LYS A 489 25.05 -1.30 -15.12
N VAL A 490 25.40 -0.48 -14.12
CA VAL A 490 24.96 -0.62 -12.74
C VAL A 490 23.68 0.22 -12.57
N GLU A 491 22.54 -0.44 -12.45
CA GLU A 491 21.29 0.25 -12.14
C GLU A 491 21.29 0.69 -10.66
N ALA A 492 20.74 1.87 -10.38
CA ALA A 492 20.73 2.48 -9.02
C ALA A 492 20.09 1.58 -7.95
N GLN A 493 19.19 0.71 -8.34
CA GLN A 493 18.45 -0.20 -7.44
C GLN A 493 18.90 -1.66 -7.55
N SER A 494 20.06 -1.93 -8.14
CA SER A 494 20.63 -3.28 -8.23
C SER A 494 21.41 -3.66 -6.97
N LEU A 495 21.61 -4.96 -6.77
CA LEU A 495 22.48 -5.47 -5.70
C LEU A 495 23.91 -4.97 -5.86
N GLU A 496 24.38 -4.81 -7.11
CA GLU A 496 25.71 -4.26 -7.39
C GLU A 496 25.84 -2.80 -6.91
N ALA A 497 24.79 -1.99 -7.06
CA ALA A 497 24.77 -0.63 -6.52
C ALA A 497 24.75 -0.61 -4.98
N GLU A 498 24.09 -1.56 -4.33
CA GLU A 498 24.12 -1.71 -2.87
C GLU A 498 25.52 -2.08 -2.38
N ASP A 499 26.22 -2.95 -3.09
CA ASP A 499 27.61 -3.30 -2.80
C ASP A 499 28.53 -2.06 -2.92
N VAL A 500 28.35 -1.22 -3.96
CA VAL A 500 29.09 0.05 -4.08
C VAL A 500 28.80 0.99 -2.90
N VAL A 501 27.55 1.09 -2.42
CA VAL A 501 27.24 1.89 -1.21
C VAL A 501 28.00 1.36 0.00
N ALA A 502 28.03 0.04 0.19
CA ALA A 502 28.76 -0.60 1.29
C ALA A 502 30.28 -0.34 1.18
N ASP A 503 30.83 -0.44 0.00
CA ASP A 503 32.25 -0.17 -0.27
C ASP A 503 32.59 1.29 -0.01
N VAL A 504 31.78 2.24 -0.48
CA VAL A 504 31.95 3.67 -0.19
C VAL A 504 31.94 3.93 1.32
N ARG A 505 30.98 3.39 2.05
CA ARG A 505 30.87 3.55 3.51
C ARG A 505 32.03 2.90 4.28
N SER A 506 32.67 1.88 3.70
CA SER A 506 33.80 1.18 4.31
C SER A 506 35.16 1.89 4.11
N LEU A 507 35.23 2.90 3.21
CA LEU A 507 36.47 3.60 2.92
C LEU A 507 36.98 4.40 4.12
N ASP A 508 38.26 4.25 4.41
CA ASP A 508 38.94 5.12 5.36
C ASP A 508 39.08 6.54 4.79
N ALA A 509 38.56 7.53 5.48
CA ALA A 509 38.58 8.91 5.06
C ALA A 509 39.23 9.80 6.13
N PRO A 510 39.92 10.89 5.75
CA PRO A 510 40.54 11.81 6.70
C PRO A 510 39.52 12.73 7.41
N PHE A 511 38.26 12.59 7.10
CA PHE A 511 37.09 13.33 7.64
C PHE A 511 35.89 12.44 7.73
N ALA A 512 34.92 12.83 8.54
CA ALA A 512 33.61 12.15 8.57
C ALA A 512 32.84 12.48 7.29
N PHE A 513 32.10 11.49 6.78
CA PHE A 513 31.27 11.66 5.61
C PHE A 513 29.97 10.86 5.73
N GLU A 514 28.99 11.24 4.96
CA GLU A 514 27.67 10.58 4.84
C GLU A 514 27.32 10.38 3.37
N VAL A 515 26.54 9.37 3.09
CA VAL A 515 26.20 8.97 1.70
C VAL A 515 24.70 9.18 1.46
N ALA A 516 24.38 9.91 0.39
CA ALA A 516 23.02 10.16 -0.09
C ALA A 516 22.84 9.66 -1.53
N GLY A 517 21.61 9.70 -2.02
CA GLY A 517 21.23 9.33 -3.37
C GLY A 517 20.49 8.00 -3.46
N PRO A 518 19.92 7.66 -4.65
CA PRO A 518 18.93 6.59 -4.78
C PRO A 518 19.37 5.21 -4.27
N SER A 519 20.64 4.84 -4.47
CA SER A 519 21.17 3.56 -3.99
C SER A 519 21.33 3.55 -2.46
N ALA A 520 21.77 4.67 -1.86
CA ALA A 520 21.90 4.79 -0.41
C ALA A 520 20.52 4.81 0.27
N ASP A 521 19.53 5.48 -0.33
CA ASP A 521 18.14 5.51 0.16
C ASP A 521 17.52 4.11 0.17
N LEU A 522 17.82 3.29 -0.86
CA LEU A 522 17.39 1.89 -0.90
C LEU A 522 18.02 1.06 0.23
N VAL A 523 19.36 1.18 0.42
CA VAL A 523 20.08 0.43 1.47
C VAL A 523 19.56 0.81 2.86
N ASP A 524 19.42 2.10 3.13
CA ASP A 524 18.94 2.60 4.41
C ASP A 524 17.46 2.27 4.64
N GLY A 525 16.63 2.40 3.61
CA GLY A 525 15.24 2.00 3.64
C GLY A 525 15.05 0.52 3.97
N LYS A 526 15.85 -0.36 3.34
CA LYS A 526 15.89 -1.80 3.66
C LYS A 526 16.29 -2.04 5.10
N SER A 527 17.40 -1.44 5.54
CA SER A 527 17.93 -1.60 6.90
C SER A 527 16.92 -1.14 7.96
N GLY A 528 16.32 0.04 7.73
CA GLY A 528 15.29 0.60 8.60
C GLY A 528 14.02 -0.25 8.67
N ALA A 529 13.58 -0.80 7.54
CA ALA A 529 12.43 -1.68 7.49
C ALA A 529 12.70 -3.03 8.16
N PHE A 530 13.83 -3.69 7.84
CA PHE A 530 14.19 -4.98 8.42
C PHE A 530 14.36 -4.92 9.94
N ALA A 531 14.87 -3.83 10.48
CA ALA A 531 14.94 -3.62 11.93
C ALA A 531 13.55 -3.58 12.60
N ARG A 532 12.52 -3.12 11.90
CA ARG A 532 11.15 -2.93 12.44
C ARG A 532 10.19 -4.06 12.12
N ILE A 533 10.41 -4.84 11.05
CA ILE A 533 9.55 -5.98 10.67
C ILE A 533 9.35 -6.98 11.82
N PRO A 534 10.38 -7.42 12.59
CA PRO A 534 10.15 -8.36 13.68
C PRO A 534 9.24 -7.78 14.77
N VAL A 535 9.35 -6.48 15.05
CA VAL A 535 8.49 -5.79 16.04
C VAL A 535 7.06 -5.70 15.54
N ALA A 536 6.85 -5.38 14.26
CA ALA A 536 5.53 -5.32 13.63
C ALA A 536 4.85 -6.71 13.61
N VAL A 537 5.58 -7.75 13.23
CA VAL A 537 5.09 -9.14 13.25
C VAL A 537 4.74 -9.57 14.67
N ALA A 538 5.61 -9.29 15.65
CA ALA A 538 5.34 -9.60 17.06
C ALA A 538 4.11 -8.84 17.59
N TRP A 539 3.96 -7.56 17.24
CA TRP A 539 2.79 -6.75 17.58
C TRP A 539 1.51 -7.38 17.07
N ILE A 540 1.46 -7.68 15.75
CA ILE A 540 0.31 -8.30 15.11
C ILE A 540 0.00 -9.66 15.74
N ALA A 541 1.02 -10.51 15.96
CA ALA A 541 0.86 -11.82 16.56
C ALA A 541 0.31 -11.74 18.01
N VAL A 542 0.84 -10.83 18.83
CA VAL A 542 0.41 -10.62 20.21
C VAL A 542 -1.04 -10.11 20.25
N VAL A 543 -1.38 -9.09 19.47
CA VAL A 543 -2.74 -8.55 19.48
C VAL A 543 -3.75 -9.57 18.97
N THR A 544 -3.41 -10.30 17.91
CA THR A 544 -4.20 -11.42 17.39
C THR A 544 -4.40 -12.48 18.46
N PHE A 545 -3.30 -12.91 19.08
CA PHE A 545 -3.35 -13.92 20.13
C PHE A 545 -4.26 -13.49 21.29
N VAL A 546 -4.09 -12.27 21.78
CA VAL A 546 -4.89 -11.73 22.88
C VAL A 546 -6.37 -11.65 22.50
N THR A 547 -6.67 -11.12 21.32
CA THR A 547 -8.05 -10.97 20.85
C THR A 547 -8.76 -12.32 20.72
N LEU A 548 -8.13 -13.30 20.06
CA LEU A 548 -8.71 -14.64 19.91
C LEU A 548 -8.75 -15.41 21.22
N PHE A 549 -7.76 -15.22 22.09
CA PHE A 549 -7.77 -15.82 23.43
C PHE A 549 -8.94 -15.28 24.26
N LEU A 550 -9.18 -13.99 24.26
CA LEU A 550 -10.30 -13.38 24.98
C LEU A 550 -11.66 -13.85 24.45
N LEU A 551 -11.75 -14.15 23.16
CA LEU A 551 -12.96 -14.66 22.53
C LEU A 551 -13.20 -16.15 22.81
N PHE A 552 -12.18 -17.00 22.67
CA PHE A 552 -12.34 -18.44 22.64
C PHE A 552 -11.81 -19.19 23.86
N GLY A 553 -11.00 -18.53 24.71
CA GLY A 553 -10.42 -19.16 25.91
C GLY A 553 -9.44 -20.28 25.61
N SER A 554 -8.79 -20.27 24.43
CA SER A 554 -7.85 -21.29 23.97
C SER A 554 -6.52 -20.66 23.56
N ILE A 555 -5.42 -21.40 23.75
CA ILE A 555 -4.10 -21.03 23.23
C ILE A 555 -3.88 -21.57 21.82
N LEU A 556 -4.40 -22.75 21.52
CA LEU A 556 -4.09 -23.46 20.27
C LEU A 556 -4.84 -22.86 19.08
N VAL A 557 -6.03 -22.29 19.31
CA VAL A 557 -6.78 -21.61 18.25
C VAL A 557 -6.04 -20.38 17.72
N PRO A 558 -5.58 -19.41 18.55
CA PRO A 558 -4.78 -18.29 18.07
C PRO A 558 -3.46 -18.70 17.40
N LEU A 559 -2.76 -19.69 17.98
CA LEU A 559 -1.49 -20.16 17.41
C LEU A 559 -1.67 -20.75 16.02
N LYS A 560 -2.68 -21.60 15.84
CA LYS A 560 -3.05 -22.18 14.54
C LYS A 560 -3.39 -21.05 13.53
N ALA A 561 -4.17 -20.06 13.96
CA ALA A 561 -4.57 -18.92 13.13
C ALA A 561 -3.35 -18.17 12.58
N VAL A 562 -2.42 -17.79 13.46
CA VAL A 562 -1.20 -17.09 13.08
C VAL A 562 -0.37 -17.91 12.09
N VAL A 563 -0.18 -19.20 12.36
CA VAL A 563 0.63 -20.10 11.47
C VAL A 563 -0.01 -20.25 10.10
N LEU A 564 -1.32 -20.48 10.02
CA LEU A 564 -2.01 -20.65 8.75
C LEU A 564 -2.03 -19.34 7.94
N ASN A 565 -2.19 -18.19 8.60
CA ASN A 565 -2.14 -16.91 7.94
C ASN A 565 -0.74 -16.59 7.38
N LEU A 566 0.32 -16.83 8.16
CA LEU A 566 1.69 -16.68 7.66
C LEU A 566 1.95 -17.57 6.44
N LEU A 567 1.50 -18.81 6.49
CA LEU A 567 1.67 -19.75 5.38
C LEU A 567 0.89 -19.29 4.11
N SER A 568 -0.33 -18.80 4.28
CA SER A 568 -1.13 -18.27 3.17
C SER A 568 -0.50 -17.01 2.57
N LEU A 569 0.01 -16.11 3.41
CA LEU A 569 0.68 -14.89 2.96
C LEU A 569 1.99 -15.18 2.23
N THR A 570 2.78 -16.16 2.70
CA THR A 570 4.00 -16.58 2.00
C THR A 570 3.68 -17.03 0.57
N ALA A 571 2.59 -17.80 0.39
CA ALA A 571 2.15 -18.22 -0.95
C ALA A 571 1.69 -17.04 -1.82
N THR A 572 1.01 -16.05 -1.21
CA THR A 572 0.63 -14.81 -1.92
C THR A 572 1.85 -14.03 -2.37
N PHE A 573 2.84 -13.84 -1.51
CA PHE A 573 4.08 -13.14 -1.86
C PHE A 573 4.89 -13.89 -2.91
N GLY A 574 4.95 -15.22 -2.86
CA GLY A 574 5.57 -16.01 -3.91
C GLY A 574 4.90 -15.80 -5.27
N ALA A 575 3.57 -15.74 -5.30
CA ALA A 575 2.85 -15.41 -6.52
C ALA A 575 3.16 -13.97 -7.02
N MET A 576 3.35 -13.00 -6.11
CA MET A 576 3.72 -11.64 -6.49
C MET A 576 5.13 -11.57 -7.07
N VAL A 577 6.10 -12.29 -6.51
CA VAL A 577 7.45 -12.43 -7.07
C VAL A 577 7.36 -13.01 -8.47
N TRP A 578 6.69 -14.14 -8.63
CA TRP A 578 6.55 -14.80 -9.93
C TRP A 578 5.88 -13.91 -10.99
N VAL A 579 4.86 -13.12 -10.63
CA VAL A 579 4.17 -12.23 -11.58
C VAL A 579 4.97 -10.97 -11.84
N PHE A 580 5.29 -10.20 -10.80
CA PHE A 580 5.76 -8.81 -10.95
C PHE A 580 7.29 -8.68 -11.02
N GLN A 581 8.03 -9.46 -10.23
CA GLN A 581 9.49 -9.45 -10.30
C GLN A 581 10.00 -10.20 -11.53
N ASP A 582 9.54 -11.47 -11.72
CA ASP A 582 9.97 -12.32 -12.84
C ASP A 582 9.29 -11.93 -14.17
N GLY A 583 8.29 -11.05 -14.14
CA GLY A 583 7.61 -10.53 -15.33
C GLY A 583 6.60 -11.47 -15.98
N ASN A 584 6.24 -12.59 -15.31
CA ASN A 584 5.23 -13.50 -15.85
C ASN A 584 3.86 -12.77 -15.87
N LEU A 585 3.12 -12.95 -16.96
CA LEU A 585 1.84 -12.26 -17.21
C LEU A 585 1.95 -10.73 -17.44
N SER A 586 3.15 -10.17 -17.58
CA SER A 586 3.33 -8.72 -17.80
C SER A 586 2.56 -8.20 -19.01
N GLY A 587 2.56 -8.94 -20.14
CA GLY A 587 1.80 -8.58 -21.32
C GLY A 587 0.27 -8.68 -21.15
N LEU A 588 -0.25 -9.50 -20.24
CA LEU A 588 -1.67 -9.61 -19.93
C LEU A 588 -2.13 -8.49 -18.97
N LEU A 589 -1.29 -8.17 -18.00
CA LEU A 589 -1.57 -7.18 -16.96
C LEU A 589 -1.11 -5.77 -17.35
N ASP A 590 -0.45 -5.62 -18.49
CA ASP A 590 0.08 -4.35 -19.02
C ASP A 590 0.93 -3.59 -18.00
N PHE A 591 2.07 -4.16 -17.64
CA PHE A 591 3.07 -3.52 -16.76
C PHE A 591 4.48 -3.87 -17.23
N THR A 592 5.46 -3.08 -16.78
CA THR A 592 6.89 -3.35 -17.02
C THR A 592 7.49 -3.99 -15.78
N PRO A 593 8.04 -5.21 -15.88
CA PRO A 593 8.76 -5.80 -14.76
C PRO A 593 10.07 -5.03 -14.52
N THR A 594 10.33 -4.72 -13.26
CA THR A 594 11.55 -4.00 -12.81
C THR A 594 12.62 -4.95 -12.27
N GLY A 595 12.32 -6.25 -12.19
CA GLY A 595 13.19 -7.22 -11.52
C GLY A 595 13.14 -7.17 -9.99
N THR A 596 12.42 -6.19 -9.42
CA THR A 596 12.31 -5.99 -7.97
C THR A 596 10.86 -5.83 -7.54
N ILE A 597 10.61 -6.03 -6.24
CA ILE A 597 9.34 -5.75 -5.58
C ILE A 597 9.50 -4.52 -4.68
N VAL A 598 8.58 -3.58 -4.76
CA VAL A 598 8.59 -2.39 -3.88
C VAL A 598 8.45 -2.83 -2.42
N LEU A 599 9.47 -2.52 -1.60
CA LEU A 599 9.58 -2.95 -0.19
C LEU A 599 8.34 -2.60 0.63
N SER A 600 7.88 -1.36 0.52
CA SER A 600 6.71 -0.87 1.26
C SER A 600 5.42 -1.62 0.91
N ASN A 601 5.28 -2.13 -0.33
CA ASN A 601 4.12 -2.92 -0.72
C ASN A 601 4.03 -4.27 -0.02
N ILE A 602 5.16 -4.96 0.18
CA ILE A 602 5.17 -6.24 0.92
C ILE A 602 4.72 -6.03 2.36
N ILE A 603 5.25 -4.99 3.03
CA ILE A 603 4.88 -4.66 4.41
C ILE A 603 3.40 -4.30 4.50
N LEU A 604 2.93 -3.47 3.58
CA LEU A 604 1.54 -3.03 3.50
C LEU A 604 0.59 -4.22 3.29
N MET A 605 0.86 -5.04 2.29
CA MET A 605 0.05 -6.23 1.96
C MET A 605 0.03 -7.21 3.13
N PHE A 606 1.16 -7.41 3.82
CA PHE A 606 1.24 -8.25 5.02
C PHE A 606 0.26 -7.77 6.09
N CYS A 607 0.31 -6.48 6.46
CA CYS A 607 -0.54 -5.94 7.52
C CYS A 607 -2.04 -5.99 7.16
N ILE A 608 -2.39 -5.64 5.91
CA ILE A 608 -3.78 -5.63 5.46
C ILE A 608 -4.34 -7.04 5.31
N ALA A 609 -3.64 -7.92 4.58
CA ALA A 609 -4.11 -9.27 4.33
C ALA A 609 -4.19 -10.09 5.62
N PHE A 610 -3.24 -9.91 6.55
CA PHE A 610 -3.31 -10.53 7.87
C PHE A 610 -4.55 -10.05 8.65
N GLY A 611 -4.83 -8.74 8.64
CA GLY A 611 -6.02 -8.18 9.29
C GLY A 611 -7.31 -8.73 8.71
N LEU A 612 -7.46 -8.72 7.37
CA LEU A 612 -8.63 -9.24 6.67
C LEU A 612 -8.83 -10.75 6.88
N SER A 613 -7.75 -11.52 6.92
CA SER A 613 -7.85 -12.96 7.21
C SER A 613 -8.35 -13.22 8.62
N MET A 614 -7.89 -12.45 9.61
CA MET A 614 -8.33 -12.59 11.00
C MET A 614 -9.83 -12.33 11.18
N ASP A 615 -10.35 -11.36 10.45
CA ASP A 615 -11.76 -10.98 10.49
C ASP A 615 -12.67 -12.19 10.27
N TYR A 616 -12.49 -12.85 9.18
CA TYR A 616 -13.29 -14.02 8.84
C TYR A 616 -13.02 -15.23 9.74
N GLU A 617 -11.81 -15.40 10.29
CA GLU A 617 -11.52 -16.50 11.21
C GLU A 617 -12.32 -16.36 12.51
N VAL A 618 -12.45 -15.13 13.02
CA VAL A 618 -13.30 -14.83 14.17
C VAL A 618 -14.74 -15.25 13.92
N PHE A 619 -15.31 -14.93 12.75
CA PHE A 619 -16.69 -15.29 12.41
C PHE A 619 -16.90 -16.81 12.34
N LEU A 620 -16.00 -17.55 11.68
CA LEU A 620 -16.10 -18.99 11.56
C LEU A 620 -15.97 -19.68 12.94
N LEU A 621 -14.93 -19.32 13.69
CA LEU A 621 -14.62 -19.95 14.96
C LEU A 621 -15.65 -19.63 16.04
N SER A 622 -16.27 -18.44 16.02
CA SER A 622 -17.39 -18.11 16.91
C SER A 622 -18.54 -19.09 16.76
N ARG A 623 -18.95 -19.40 15.52
CA ARG A 623 -20.02 -20.37 15.27
C ARG A 623 -19.62 -21.79 15.58
N VAL A 624 -18.38 -22.19 15.29
CA VAL A 624 -17.87 -23.51 15.70
C VAL A 624 -17.86 -23.65 17.22
N LYS A 625 -17.48 -22.59 17.94
CA LYS A 625 -17.49 -22.57 19.42
C LYS A 625 -18.90 -22.71 20.00
N GLU A 626 -19.84 -21.96 19.45
CA GLU A 626 -21.27 -22.02 19.82
C GLU A 626 -21.82 -23.47 19.68
N GLU A 627 -21.56 -24.12 18.52
CA GLU A 627 -21.97 -25.50 18.29
C GLU A 627 -21.24 -26.51 19.19
N TYR A 628 -19.96 -26.26 19.48
CA TYR A 628 -19.18 -27.10 20.41
C TYR A 628 -19.70 -27.00 21.85
N ASP A 629 -20.01 -25.80 22.31
CA ASP A 629 -20.57 -25.58 23.65
C ASP A 629 -21.97 -26.21 23.80
N ALA A 630 -22.72 -26.30 22.71
CA ALA A 630 -24.04 -26.92 22.69
C ALA A 630 -24.00 -28.47 22.62
N THR A 631 -23.01 -29.03 21.90
CA THR A 631 -23.01 -30.46 21.56
C THR A 631 -21.91 -31.27 22.25
N GLY A 632 -20.81 -30.64 22.63
CA GLY A 632 -19.59 -31.31 23.10
C GLY A 632 -18.82 -32.10 22.03
N ASP A 633 -19.32 -32.15 20.78
CA ASP A 633 -18.72 -32.89 19.68
C ASP A 633 -18.00 -31.93 18.74
N ASN A 634 -16.66 -32.03 18.71
CA ASN A 634 -15.81 -31.16 17.90
C ASN A 634 -16.04 -31.33 16.37
N GLU A 635 -16.27 -32.57 15.90
CA GLU A 635 -16.46 -32.82 14.45
C GLU A 635 -17.81 -32.26 13.99
N LEU A 636 -18.84 -32.50 14.76
CA LEU A 636 -20.18 -32.00 14.47
C LEU A 636 -20.19 -30.47 14.51
N ALA A 637 -19.51 -29.88 15.51
CA ALA A 637 -19.37 -28.42 15.66
C ALA A 637 -18.68 -27.79 14.47
N VAL A 638 -17.56 -28.36 14.00
CA VAL A 638 -16.86 -27.86 12.80
C VAL A 638 -17.72 -27.97 11.55
N ALA A 639 -18.38 -29.13 11.34
CA ALA A 639 -19.22 -29.35 10.16
C ALA A 639 -20.43 -28.40 10.12
N ARG A 640 -21.13 -28.22 11.24
CA ARG A 640 -22.28 -27.31 11.35
C ARG A 640 -21.86 -25.83 11.32
N GLY A 641 -20.78 -25.49 12.02
CA GLY A 641 -20.22 -24.13 12.00
C GLY A 641 -19.87 -23.70 10.59
N LEU A 642 -19.17 -24.57 9.83
CA LEU A 642 -18.81 -24.29 8.44
C LEU A 642 -20.04 -24.23 7.52
N ASP A 643 -21.07 -25.07 7.74
CA ASP A 643 -22.28 -25.04 6.92
C ASP A 643 -23.07 -23.73 7.11
N ARG A 644 -23.16 -23.24 8.34
CA ARG A 644 -23.88 -21.98 8.66
C ARG A 644 -23.14 -20.74 8.18
N THR A 645 -21.80 -20.72 8.27
CA THR A 645 -20.99 -19.53 7.94
C THR A 645 -20.43 -19.58 6.53
N GLY A 646 -20.15 -20.75 5.97
CA GLY A 646 -19.39 -20.91 4.73
C GLY A 646 -19.98 -20.17 3.53
N ARG A 647 -21.31 -20.16 3.37
CA ARG A 647 -21.97 -19.38 2.31
C ARG A 647 -21.77 -17.88 2.48
N ILE A 648 -21.87 -17.39 3.70
CA ILE A 648 -21.74 -15.96 4.01
C ILE A 648 -20.29 -15.54 3.81
N VAL A 649 -19.36 -16.30 4.38
CA VAL A 649 -17.91 -16.04 4.26
C VAL A 649 -17.43 -16.10 2.80
N THR A 650 -17.92 -17.07 2.02
CA THR A 650 -17.55 -17.15 0.58
C THR A 650 -18.11 -15.97 -0.21
N ALA A 651 -19.35 -15.57 0.07
CA ALA A 651 -19.95 -14.40 -0.58
C ALA A 651 -19.19 -13.11 -0.22
N ALA A 652 -18.85 -12.95 1.05
CA ALA A 652 -18.08 -11.84 1.57
C ALA A 652 -16.67 -11.79 0.94
N ALA A 653 -15.95 -12.91 0.93
CA ALA A 653 -14.65 -13.03 0.28
C ALA A 653 -14.70 -12.71 -1.22
N ALA A 654 -15.74 -13.18 -1.93
CA ALA A 654 -15.94 -12.86 -3.34
C ALA A 654 -16.19 -11.37 -3.56
N LEU A 655 -16.97 -10.72 -2.69
CA LEU A 655 -17.25 -9.28 -2.76
C LEU A 655 -15.98 -8.44 -2.55
N ILE A 656 -15.18 -8.75 -1.54
CA ILE A 656 -13.89 -8.07 -1.31
C ILE A 656 -12.89 -8.38 -2.44
N ALA A 657 -12.81 -9.63 -2.90
CA ALA A 657 -11.93 -9.99 -4.01
C ALA A 657 -12.28 -9.19 -5.28
N ILE A 658 -13.55 -8.94 -5.58
CA ILE A 658 -13.97 -8.11 -6.72
C ILE A 658 -13.45 -6.67 -6.58
N VAL A 659 -13.50 -6.09 -5.38
CA VAL A 659 -12.96 -4.74 -5.13
C VAL A 659 -11.47 -4.70 -5.42
N PHE A 660 -10.71 -5.67 -4.93
CA PHE A 660 -9.27 -5.73 -5.19
C PHE A 660 -8.94 -6.07 -6.65
N VAL A 661 -9.71 -6.96 -7.29
CA VAL A 661 -9.56 -7.26 -8.73
C VAL A 661 -9.80 -6.01 -9.57
N ALA A 662 -10.75 -5.14 -9.21
CA ALA A 662 -10.96 -3.89 -9.92
C ALA A 662 -9.71 -2.98 -9.89
N MET A 663 -8.89 -3.03 -8.83
CA MET A 663 -7.63 -2.29 -8.75
C MET A 663 -6.57 -2.79 -9.74
N ILE A 664 -6.70 -4.00 -10.28
CA ILE A 664 -5.80 -4.52 -11.33
C ILE A 664 -5.94 -3.71 -12.63
N SER A 665 -7.06 -3.03 -12.83
CA SER A 665 -7.26 -2.15 -13.99
C SER A 665 -6.50 -0.81 -13.89
N SER A 666 -5.83 -0.54 -12.78
CA SER A 666 -5.00 0.65 -12.59
C SER A 666 -3.88 0.73 -13.64
N GLY A 667 -3.48 1.93 -14.04
CA GLY A 667 -2.27 2.17 -14.84
C GLY A 667 -0.98 1.99 -14.02
N ILE A 668 -1.05 2.13 -12.69
CA ILE A 668 0.10 2.09 -11.80
C ILE A 668 0.45 0.64 -11.41
N SER A 669 1.68 0.19 -11.70
CA SER A 669 2.11 -1.20 -11.53
C SER A 669 2.01 -1.71 -10.09
N PHE A 670 2.40 -0.93 -9.09
CA PHE A 670 2.34 -1.36 -7.69
C PHE A 670 0.90 -1.38 -7.13
N ILE A 671 -0.05 -0.60 -7.69
CA ILE A 671 -1.48 -0.71 -7.36
C ILE A 671 -2.06 -1.99 -7.96
N LYS A 672 -1.67 -2.36 -9.18
CA LYS A 672 -2.02 -3.67 -9.78
C LYS A 672 -1.53 -4.82 -8.90
N MET A 673 -0.28 -4.75 -8.44
CA MET A 673 0.32 -5.75 -7.56
C MET A 673 -0.45 -5.84 -6.23
N PHE A 674 -0.78 -4.71 -5.62
CA PHE A 674 -1.58 -4.63 -4.41
C PHE A 674 -2.97 -5.25 -4.59
N GLY A 675 -3.65 -4.91 -5.68
CA GLY A 675 -4.98 -5.45 -6.01
C GLY A 675 -4.96 -6.97 -6.23
N LEU A 676 -4.03 -7.46 -7.07
CA LEU A 676 -3.89 -8.89 -7.34
C LEU A 676 -3.50 -9.68 -6.08
N GLY A 677 -2.54 -9.17 -5.31
CA GLY A 677 -2.06 -9.83 -4.11
C GLY A 677 -3.13 -9.95 -3.04
N LEU A 678 -3.86 -8.86 -2.75
CA LEU A 678 -4.95 -8.91 -1.76
C LEU A 678 -6.13 -9.77 -2.24
N ALA A 679 -6.48 -9.72 -3.53
CA ALA A 679 -7.50 -10.60 -4.08
C ALA A 679 -7.11 -12.07 -3.92
N LEU A 680 -5.86 -12.42 -4.26
CA LEU A 680 -5.33 -13.76 -4.12
C LEU A 680 -5.30 -14.21 -2.65
N ALA A 681 -4.83 -13.36 -1.74
CA ALA A 681 -4.81 -13.63 -0.30
C ALA A 681 -6.21 -13.96 0.24
N VAL A 682 -7.21 -13.14 -0.10
CA VAL A 682 -8.60 -13.35 0.34
C VAL A 682 -9.19 -14.63 -0.25
N VAL A 683 -8.98 -14.91 -1.54
CA VAL A 683 -9.49 -16.13 -2.19
C VAL A 683 -8.82 -17.38 -1.62
N MET A 684 -7.50 -17.38 -1.44
CA MET A 684 -6.77 -18.52 -0.85
C MET A 684 -7.21 -18.78 0.59
N ASP A 685 -7.39 -17.72 1.36
CA ASP A 685 -7.84 -17.82 2.74
C ASP A 685 -9.27 -18.38 2.82
N ALA A 686 -10.21 -17.86 2.05
CA ALA A 686 -11.60 -18.33 2.06
C ALA A 686 -11.76 -19.77 1.52
N THR A 687 -10.93 -20.19 0.60
CA THR A 687 -11.03 -21.53 -0.04
C THR A 687 -10.12 -22.56 0.60
N LEU A 688 -8.79 -22.43 0.42
CA LEU A 688 -7.83 -23.43 0.84
C LEU A 688 -7.65 -23.47 2.36
N VAL A 689 -7.48 -22.30 2.98
CA VAL A 689 -7.25 -22.24 4.42
C VAL A 689 -8.51 -22.64 5.18
N ARG A 690 -9.63 -21.97 4.96
CA ARG A 690 -10.87 -22.22 5.74
C ARG A 690 -11.66 -23.40 5.25
N GLY A 691 -11.70 -23.63 3.94
CA GLY A 691 -12.44 -24.75 3.37
C GLY A 691 -11.78 -26.10 3.60
N ALA A 692 -10.42 -26.14 3.72
CA ALA A 692 -9.67 -27.38 3.81
C ALA A 692 -8.77 -27.44 5.08
N LEU A 693 -7.83 -26.49 5.26
CA LEU A 693 -6.83 -26.60 6.33
C LEU A 693 -7.42 -26.44 7.73
N VAL A 694 -8.31 -25.46 7.95
CA VAL A 694 -8.93 -25.24 9.27
C VAL A 694 -9.72 -26.47 9.72
N PRO A 695 -10.65 -27.06 8.93
CA PRO A 695 -11.33 -28.29 9.32
C PRO A 695 -10.40 -29.48 9.53
N ALA A 696 -9.36 -29.62 8.69
CA ALA A 696 -8.39 -30.71 8.82
C ALA A 696 -7.60 -30.60 10.14
N PHE A 697 -7.05 -29.43 10.45
CA PHE A 697 -6.32 -29.19 11.70
C PHE A 697 -7.22 -29.28 12.93
N MET A 698 -8.46 -28.75 12.87
CA MET A 698 -9.40 -28.89 13.97
C MET A 698 -9.79 -30.34 14.26
N LYS A 699 -9.84 -31.18 13.23
CA LYS A 699 -10.02 -32.65 13.41
C LYS A 699 -8.80 -33.29 14.03
N LEU A 700 -7.59 -32.96 13.55
CA LEU A 700 -6.33 -33.53 14.06
C LEU A 700 -6.10 -33.17 15.53
N MET A 701 -6.41 -31.94 15.92
CA MET A 701 -6.25 -31.46 17.30
C MET A 701 -7.40 -31.90 18.23
N GLY A 702 -8.58 -32.20 17.68
CA GLY A 702 -9.74 -32.65 18.43
C GLY A 702 -10.13 -31.71 19.58
N PRO A 703 -10.42 -32.25 20.80
CA PRO A 703 -10.76 -31.42 21.95
C PRO A 703 -9.67 -30.45 22.42
N ALA A 704 -8.41 -30.72 22.06
CA ALA A 704 -7.28 -29.84 22.39
C ALA A 704 -7.41 -28.44 21.79
N ASN A 705 -8.20 -28.26 20.71
CA ASN A 705 -8.50 -26.95 20.17
C ASN A 705 -9.01 -25.94 21.21
N TRP A 706 -9.68 -26.44 22.24
CA TRP A 706 -10.31 -25.59 23.27
C TRP A 706 -9.53 -25.58 24.59
N TRP A 707 -8.27 -26.04 24.56
CA TRP A 707 -7.43 -26.15 25.74
C TRP A 707 -6.76 -24.84 26.09
N ALA A 708 -6.75 -24.53 27.40
CA ALA A 708 -5.91 -23.52 28.03
C ALA A 708 -5.43 -23.99 29.41
N PRO A 709 -4.22 -23.59 29.83
CA PRO A 709 -3.74 -23.82 31.22
C PRO A 709 -4.65 -23.21 32.27
N ALA A 710 -4.72 -23.83 33.46
CA ALA A 710 -5.63 -23.41 34.52
C ALA A 710 -5.54 -21.91 34.89
N PRO A 711 -4.34 -21.26 34.99
CA PRO A 711 -4.26 -19.83 35.27
C PRO A 711 -4.92 -18.98 34.17
N LEU A 712 -4.67 -19.30 32.88
CA LEU A 712 -5.25 -18.59 31.75
C LEU A 712 -6.75 -18.84 31.58
N ARG A 713 -7.22 -20.05 31.93
CA ARG A 713 -8.65 -20.34 31.98
C ARG A 713 -9.35 -19.48 33.05
N ARG A 714 -8.78 -19.34 34.28
CA ARG A 714 -9.32 -18.45 35.31
C ARG A 714 -9.33 -16.99 34.87
N PHE A 715 -8.29 -16.56 34.14
CA PHE A 715 -8.24 -15.22 33.56
C PHE A 715 -9.36 -15.03 32.53
N HIS A 716 -9.53 -15.98 31.60
CA HIS A 716 -10.62 -15.95 30.63
C HIS A 716 -12.00 -16.00 31.30
N ASP A 717 -12.20 -16.81 32.33
CA ASP A 717 -13.47 -16.88 33.08
C ASP A 717 -13.85 -15.53 33.70
N ARG A 718 -12.85 -14.71 34.07
CA ARG A 718 -13.03 -13.40 34.71
C ARG A 718 -13.13 -12.26 33.68
N PHE A 719 -12.33 -12.28 32.63
CA PHE A 719 -12.18 -11.19 31.66
C PHE A 719 -12.60 -11.58 30.25
N GLY A 720 -12.83 -12.86 30.00
CA GLY A 720 -13.22 -13.39 28.70
C GLY A 720 -14.63 -12.94 28.33
N ILE A 721 -14.86 -12.89 27.04
CA ILE A 721 -16.05 -12.35 26.43
C ILE A 721 -16.99 -13.51 26.17
N ARG A 722 -17.97 -13.72 27.08
CA ARG A 722 -19.00 -14.77 26.92
C ARG A 722 -20.06 -14.33 25.91
N GLU A 723 -20.35 -15.15 24.91
CA GLU A 723 -21.57 -14.99 24.11
C GLU A 723 -22.79 -15.18 25.02
N ALA A 724 -23.75 -14.25 24.92
CA ALA A 724 -25.02 -14.41 25.62
C ALA A 724 -25.78 -15.57 24.95
N THR A 725 -25.86 -16.71 25.61
CA THR A 725 -26.70 -17.82 25.19
C THR A 725 -28.16 -17.33 25.11
N ALA A 726 -28.70 -17.32 23.91
CA ALA A 726 -30.14 -17.13 23.70
C ALA A 726 -30.86 -18.34 24.34
N GLY A 727 -31.41 -18.15 25.54
CA GLY A 727 -32.24 -19.18 26.14
C GLY A 727 -32.00 -19.55 27.61
N GLY A 728 -31.39 -18.66 28.41
CA GLY A 728 -31.36 -18.83 29.87
C GLY A 728 -32.47 -18.06 30.57
N THR A 729 -33.67 -18.63 30.66
CA THR A 729 -34.64 -18.22 31.69
C THR A 729 -33.98 -18.37 33.04
N ARG A 730 -33.70 -17.23 33.70
CA ARG A 730 -33.40 -17.24 35.15
C ARG A 730 -34.61 -17.72 35.88
N THR A 731 -34.56 -18.94 36.45
CA THR A 731 -35.34 -19.34 37.57
C THR A 731 -34.80 -18.73 38.86
#